data_685f8dfb1e79f0a94c7cd4f13c249d5c
#
_entry.id   685f8dfb1e79f0a94c7cd4f13c249d5c
#
_cell.length_a   1.000
_cell.length_b   1.000
_cell.length_c   1.000
_cell.angle_alpha   90.00
_cell.angle_beta   90.00
_cell.angle_gamma   90.00
#
_symmetry.space_group_name_H-M   'P 1'
#
loop_
_entity.id
_entity.type
_entity.pdbx_description
1 polymer ?
#
loop_
_entity_poly.entity_id
_entity_poly.type
_entity_poly.pdbx_seq_one_letter_code
_entity_poly.pdbx_strand_id
1 'polypeptide(L)'
;MSSTCDNGALILAVDNEATQLEVIKGALNAHYQVITTTSPQRALALAEQYTPDIVLLDIDMPEINGFELCRSLQEIPSLLSTSFVFITSHHDAEIEVKALELGAVDFITKPIHINVCLMRIKNQMVIRQQADSVKEALNQTHAEKTHLKTILRSIGDGVVATDINKKITFINPVAQRLTGFLASEAIGNAITDILKLNHASNTSSVLDPLDIAMSQKRVVTMSLDVELYSRSGKRYQIELTASPLFDIENIDLIGGVLAFQNISDVVTMANQMTHLANHDHLTGLPNRVSLNNRLKQEVARARHTNHFVAVLMFDIDNFKYLNDTIGHDRSDEVIKTVANRLQTICDDTTIISRVGGDEFVVLLVDCASHEQIDKVASQIFEEISKPFNVSEERYRLTMSMGISICPSDANTADDLIRHADTAMFKVKSEGRNAHAFYNETLSDELRERVNIERLLHQRLDENALVIHYQPKYSIVKGTITGVEALVRLIGHEKQLIPPDKFISVAEKSNLIQLLGEQVLAKSCLQVKKWLDNGVKMGVAVNIGASQFNSPGFVTLIANTLEKYGVPPHMLELEITESSLLQNVVNASKTISALRALGVTVALDDFGTGYSSLSYLKSFNFDLLKIDKAFIRDICENKKAFSILTAIKTMAESLNLRLVSEGIETRQQQEMLEALKCEQGQGYLFCRPLPSDELEARFPTVFNS
;
A
#
# COMPACT_ATOMS: atom_id res chain seq x y z
N MET A 1 49.55 7.02 65.17
CA MET A 1 49.03 6.31 66.33
C MET A 1 47.56 6.64 66.50
N SER A 2 46.70 5.88 65.87
CA SER A 2 45.28 5.94 66.14
C SER A 2 44.89 4.53 66.59
N SER A 3 44.56 4.41 67.87
CA SER A 3 43.94 3.22 68.46
C SER A 3 42.54 3.04 67.85
N THR A 4 42.45 2.24 66.85
CA THR A 4 41.17 1.68 66.47
C THR A 4 40.82 0.60 67.48
N CYS A 5 39.91 0.94 68.41
CA CYS A 5 39.25 -0.05 69.25
C CYS A 5 38.53 -1.02 68.31
N ASP A 6 38.98 -2.25 68.26
CA ASP A 6 38.37 -3.38 67.53
C ASP A 6 37.19 -3.88 68.36
N ASN A 7 36.15 -3.06 68.48
CA ASN A 7 35.01 -3.22 69.38
C ASN A 7 33.99 -4.22 68.87
N GLY A 8 34.34 -5.11 67.93
CA GLY A 8 33.45 -6.04 67.30
C GLY A 8 33.80 -7.53 67.46
N ALA A 9 35.06 -7.88 67.72
CA ALA A 9 35.42 -9.31 67.72
C ALA A 9 34.99 -9.99 69.04
N LEU A 10 34.44 -11.19 68.91
CA LEU A 10 33.88 -11.94 70.02
C LEU A 10 34.81 -13.09 70.47
N ILE A 11 35.10 -13.14 71.72
CA ILE A 11 35.92 -14.18 72.31
C ILE A 11 35.10 -14.97 73.32
N LEU A 12 35.08 -16.30 73.19
CA LEU A 12 34.55 -17.21 74.23
C LEU A 12 35.68 -17.78 75.05
N ALA A 13 35.65 -17.55 76.34
CA ALA A 13 36.63 -18.15 77.30
C ALA A 13 35.95 -19.21 78.16
N VAL A 14 36.57 -20.38 78.20
CA VAL A 14 36.08 -21.55 78.93
C VAL A 14 37.21 -22.04 79.90
N ASP A 15 36.94 -21.99 81.19
CA ASP A 15 37.86 -22.41 82.22
C ASP A 15 37.02 -22.85 83.43
N ASN A 16 37.38 -23.94 84.10
CA ASN A 16 36.62 -24.45 85.23
C ASN A 16 36.74 -23.54 86.52
N GLU A 17 37.76 -22.64 86.56
CA GLU A 17 37.94 -21.70 87.61
C GLU A 17 37.32 -20.31 87.27
N ALA A 18 36.26 -19.95 87.99
CA ALA A 18 35.63 -18.65 87.78
C ALA A 18 36.57 -17.44 87.97
N THR A 19 37.59 -17.57 88.89
CA THR A 19 38.62 -16.56 89.15
C THR A 19 39.48 -16.32 87.88
N GLN A 20 39.83 -17.37 87.15
CA GLN A 20 40.61 -17.22 85.89
C GLN A 20 39.84 -16.55 84.83
N LEU A 21 38.58 -16.90 84.72
CA LEU A 21 37.66 -16.24 83.78
C LEU A 21 37.48 -14.76 84.05
N GLU A 22 37.45 -14.33 85.30
CA GLU A 22 37.40 -12.91 85.63
C GLU A 22 38.70 -12.21 85.24
N VAL A 23 39.85 -12.82 85.39
CA VAL A 23 41.15 -12.30 84.94
C VAL A 23 41.16 -12.15 83.43
N ILE A 24 40.80 -13.19 82.70
CA ILE A 24 40.70 -13.18 81.22
C ILE A 24 39.71 -12.10 80.75
N LYS A 25 38.51 -12.05 81.33
CA LYS A 25 37.50 -11.06 80.99
C LYS A 25 37.98 -9.64 81.28
N GLY A 26 38.61 -9.42 82.45
CA GLY A 26 39.22 -8.14 82.82
C GLY A 26 40.32 -7.70 81.82
N ALA A 27 41.16 -8.66 81.41
CA ALA A 27 42.25 -8.43 80.46
C ALA A 27 41.73 -8.07 79.00
N LEU A 28 40.68 -8.71 78.53
CA LEU A 28 40.26 -8.64 77.12
C LEU A 28 39.05 -7.72 76.88
N ASN A 29 38.22 -7.48 77.93
CA ASN A 29 36.94 -6.78 77.78
C ASN A 29 37.10 -5.27 77.43
N ALA A 30 38.28 -4.71 77.57
CA ALA A 30 38.59 -3.35 77.12
C ALA A 30 38.77 -3.24 75.63
N HIS A 31 38.94 -4.37 74.90
CA HIS A 31 39.27 -4.42 73.48
C HIS A 31 38.32 -5.30 72.64
N TYR A 32 37.74 -6.33 73.33
CA TYR A 32 36.91 -7.36 72.67
C TYR A 32 35.63 -7.63 73.45
N GLN A 33 34.59 -8.18 72.78
CA GLN A 33 33.47 -8.73 73.50
C GLN A 33 33.83 -10.11 74.06
N VAL A 34 33.68 -10.33 75.37
CA VAL A 34 34.12 -11.57 76.01
C VAL A 34 32.95 -12.25 76.70
N ILE A 35 32.64 -13.47 76.21
CA ILE A 35 31.70 -14.37 76.85
C ILE A 35 32.50 -15.39 77.62
N THR A 36 32.11 -15.66 78.91
CA THR A 36 32.81 -16.59 79.74
C THR A 36 31.86 -17.68 80.26
N THR A 37 32.36 -18.90 80.42
CA THR A 37 31.61 -20.00 81.01
C THR A 37 32.52 -20.99 81.70
N THR A 38 32.08 -21.54 82.83
CA THR A 38 32.78 -22.60 83.53
C THR A 38 32.30 -24.01 83.15
N SER A 39 31.26 -24.11 82.31
CA SER A 39 30.67 -25.39 81.90
C SER A 39 31.02 -25.70 80.43
N PRO A 40 31.67 -26.85 80.13
CA PRO A 40 31.94 -27.29 78.76
C PRO A 40 30.66 -27.47 77.89
N GLN A 41 29.59 -28.00 78.48
CA GLN A 41 28.31 -28.18 77.76
C GLN A 41 27.67 -26.86 77.37
N ARG A 42 27.84 -25.84 78.26
CA ARG A 42 27.34 -24.50 77.99
C ARG A 42 28.23 -23.77 76.94
N ALA A 43 29.53 -24.11 76.92
CA ALA A 43 30.42 -23.59 75.90
C ALA A 43 30.04 -24.00 74.49
N LEU A 44 29.63 -25.23 74.26
CA LEU A 44 29.11 -25.69 72.97
C LEU A 44 27.90 -24.88 72.50
N ALA A 45 26.89 -24.71 73.39
CA ALA A 45 25.68 -23.93 73.10
C ALA A 45 25.97 -22.44 72.79
N LEU A 46 26.90 -21.83 73.63
CA LEU A 46 27.30 -20.45 73.43
C LEU A 46 28.10 -20.24 72.14
N ALA A 47 28.97 -21.17 71.78
CA ALA A 47 29.79 -21.12 70.58
C ALA A 47 28.89 -21.24 69.30
N GLU A 48 27.92 -22.16 69.30
CA GLU A 48 26.93 -22.30 68.18
C GLU A 48 26.03 -21.08 68.03
N GLN A 49 25.58 -20.53 69.20
CA GLN A 49 24.68 -19.36 69.21
C GLN A 49 25.39 -18.05 68.78
N TYR A 50 26.60 -17.84 69.20
CA TYR A 50 27.32 -16.53 69.08
C TYR A 50 28.46 -16.55 68.06
N THR A 51 28.86 -17.72 67.55
CA THR A 51 29.92 -17.90 66.53
C THR A 51 31.18 -17.03 66.88
N PRO A 52 31.88 -17.28 67.99
CA PRO A 52 33.02 -16.46 68.44
C PRO A 52 34.19 -16.50 67.48
N ASP A 53 34.89 -15.40 67.33
CA ASP A 53 36.12 -15.29 66.53
C ASP A 53 37.26 -16.10 67.07
N ILE A 54 37.41 -16.08 68.41
CA ILE A 54 38.42 -16.87 69.13
C ILE A 54 37.76 -17.58 70.32
N VAL A 55 38.13 -18.84 70.50
CA VAL A 55 37.76 -19.57 71.70
C VAL A 55 39.02 -19.86 72.52
N LEU A 56 39.01 -19.44 73.76
CA LEU A 56 40.05 -19.71 74.77
C LEU A 56 39.57 -20.92 75.56
N LEU A 57 40.40 -21.99 75.67
CA LEU A 57 40.00 -23.23 76.25
C LEU A 57 41.07 -23.64 77.34
N ASP A 58 40.63 -23.78 78.56
CA ASP A 58 41.46 -24.43 79.56
C ASP A 58 41.59 -25.91 79.26
N ILE A 59 42.76 -26.46 79.37
CA ILE A 59 43.06 -27.87 79.17
C ILE A 59 42.55 -28.72 80.35
N ASP A 60 42.77 -28.28 81.55
CA ASP A 60 42.56 -29.04 82.79
C ASP A 60 41.15 -28.83 83.34
N MET A 61 40.10 -29.23 82.64
CA MET A 61 38.72 -29.10 83.11
C MET A 61 38.15 -30.46 83.53
N PRO A 62 37.34 -30.52 84.63
CA PRO A 62 36.64 -31.73 85.04
C PRO A 62 35.53 -32.08 84.06
N GLU A 63 35.24 -33.35 83.98
CA GLU A 63 34.18 -33.97 83.10
C GLU A 63 34.56 -34.05 81.65
N ILE A 64 34.91 -32.97 80.98
CA ILE A 64 35.38 -32.93 79.58
C ILE A 64 36.62 -32.04 79.53
N ASN A 65 37.76 -32.64 79.11
CA ASN A 65 38.99 -31.84 78.99
C ASN A 65 38.95 -30.90 77.77
N GLY A 66 39.82 -29.87 77.82
CA GLY A 66 39.84 -28.84 76.78
C GLY A 66 40.07 -29.37 75.38
N PHE A 67 40.82 -30.46 75.21
CA PHE A 67 41.06 -31.10 73.91
C PHE A 67 39.83 -31.75 73.35
N GLU A 68 39.02 -32.42 74.16
CA GLU A 68 37.76 -33.02 73.76
C GLU A 68 36.75 -31.97 73.40
N LEU A 69 36.66 -30.90 74.16
CA LEU A 69 35.80 -29.75 73.90
C LEU A 69 36.16 -29.06 72.57
N CYS A 70 37.47 -28.86 72.33
CA CYS A 70 37.95 -28.29 71.08
C CYS A 70 37.53 -29.11 69.87
N ARG A 71 37.66 -30.46 69.95
CA ARG A 71 37.23 -31.37 68.85
C ARG A 71 35.72 -31.24 68.60
N SER A 72 34.93 -31.23 69.66
CA SER A 72 33.47 -31.10 69.53
C SER A 72 33.07 -29.75 68.93
N LEU A 73 33.78 -28.68 69.28
CA LEU A 73 33.57 -27.33 68.69
C LEU A 73 33.96 -27.28 67.21
N GLN A 74 35.03 -27.94 66.78
CA GLN A 74 35.50 -28.00 65.42
C GLN A 74 34.54 -28.77 64.47
N GLU A 75 33.72 -29.68 65.01
CA GLU A 75 32.70 -30.39 64.27
C GLU A 75 31.48 -29.54 63.92
N ILE A 76 31.31 -28.35 64.52
CA ILE A 76 30.24 -27.42 64.28
C ILE A 76 30.53 -26.60 63.01
N PRO A 77 29.72 -26.71 61.93
CA PRO A 77 30.02 -26.04 60.65
C PRO A 77 30.10 -24.52 60.73
N SER A 78 29.39 -23.88 61.64
CA SER A 78 29.44 -22.44 61.84
C SER A 78 30.73 -21.95 62.48
N LEU A 79 31.55 -22.84 63.06
CA LEU A 79 32.81 -22.51 63.74
C LEU A 79 34.07 -22.85 62.93
N LEU A 80 33.92 -23.24 61.65
CA LEU A 80 35.05 -23.54 60.76
C LEU A 80 36.10 -22.43 60.65
N SER A 81 35.73 -21.19 60.89
CA SER A 81 36.58 -20.02 60.84
C SER A 81 37.05 -19.55 62.25
N THR A 82 36.59 -20.17 63.34
CA THR A 82 36.92 -19.81 64.71
C THR A 82 38.33 -20.28 65.04
N SER A 83 39.09 -19.41 65.63
CA SER A 83 40.46 -19.75 66.11
C SER A 83 40.43 -20.27 67.56
N PHE A 84 41.10 -21.39 67.81
CA PHE A 84 41.15 -21.98 69.12
C PHE A 84 42.52 -21.72 69.74
N VAL A 85 42.54 -21.24 71.03
CA VAL A 85 43.73 -20.95 71.78
C VAL A 85 43.59 -21.69 73.11
N PHE A 86 44.57 -22.51 73.46
CA PHE A 86 44.52 -23.24 74.72
C PHE A 86 45.15 -22.46 75.84
N ILE A 87 44.65 -22.71 77.04
CA ILE A 87 45.24 -22.22 78.35
C ILE A 87 45.74 -23.46 79.09
N THR A 88 46.99 -23.46 79.54
CA THR A 88 47.59 -24.62 80.17
C THR A 88 48.39 -24.28 81.41
N SER A 89 48.34 -25.08 82.45
CA SER A 89 49.13 -25.05 83.66
C SER A 89 50.47 -25.79 83.52
N HIS A 90 50.65 -26.59 82.47
CA HIS A 90 51.82 -27.41 82.24
C HIS A 90 52.81 -26.74 81.29
N HIS A 91 54.07 -26.75 81.63
CA HIS A 91 55.15 -26.35 80.73
C HIS A 91 55.75 -27.56 79.97
N ASP A 92 54.94 -28.53 79.70
CA ASP A 92 55.37 -29.76 79.01
C ASP A 92 55.21 -29.65 77.48
N ALA A 93 56.34 -29.78 76.82
CA ALA A 93 56.37 -29.64 75.36
C ALA A 93 55.42 -30.61 74.63
N GLU A 94 55.12 -31.79 75.19
CA GLU A 94 54.21 -32.78 74.66
C GLU A 94 52.76 -32.26 74.62
N ILE A 95 52.30 -31.48 75.58
CA ILE A 95 51.01 -30.91 75.72
C ILE A 95 50.81 -29.76 74.66
N GLU A 96 51.86 -28.92 74.52
CA GLU A 96 51.89 -27.83 73.54
C GLU A 96 51.80 -28.42 72.09
N VAL A 97 52.59 -29.43 71.79
CA VAL A 97 52.55 -30.12 70.49
C VAL A 97 51.14 -30.69 70.21
N LYS A 98 50.53 -31.36 71.19
CA LYS A 98 49.20 -31.92 71.08
C LYS A 98 48.09 -30.87 70.81
N ALA A 99 48.22 -29.69 71.45
CA ALA A 99 47.34 -28.58 71.23
C ALA A 99 47.42 -28.06 69.82
N LEU A 100 48.59 -27.92 69.24
CA LEU A 100 48.82 -27.49 67.88
C LEU A 100 48.37 -28.56 66.83
N GLU A 101 48.62 -29.88 67.13
CA GLU A 101 48.13 -30.97 66.28
C GLU A 101 46.58 -31.02 66.17
N LEU A 102 45.90 -30.59 67.24
CA LEU A 102 44.42 -30.46 67.20
C LEU A 102 43.94 -29.19 66.53
N GLY A 103 44.81 -28.41 65.89
CA GLY A 103 44.45 -27.24 65.13
C GLY A 103 44.27 -25.96 65.93
N ALA A 104 44.81 -25.94 67.12
CA ALA A 104 44.89 -24.68 67.87
C ALA A 104 45.90 -23.71 67.24
N VAL A 105 45.57 -22.44 67.18
CA VAL A 105 46.39 -21.41 66.54
C VAL A 105 47.48 -20.91 67.51
N ASP A 106 47.30 -21.09 68.84
CA ASP A 106 48.23 -20.65 69.87
C ASP A 106 47.88 -21.29 71.28
N PHE A 107 48.72 -21.05 72.26
CA PHE A 107 48.44 -21.46 73.64
C PHE A 107 48.89 -20.36 74.61
N ILE A 108 48.35 -20.31 75.80
CA ILE A 108 48.66 -19.35 76.90
C ILE A 108 48.94 -20.16 78.15
N THR A 109 50.09 -19.91 78.79
CA THR A 109 50.46 -20.61 80.03
C THR A 109 49.93 -19.92 81.30
N LYS A 110 49.47 -20.74 82.27
CA LYS A 110 49.12 -20.26 83.62
C LYS A 110 50.39 -20.12 84.51
N PRO A 111 50.52 -19.03 85.33
CA PRO A 111 49.50 -17.99 85.56
C PRO A 111 49.35 -17.05 84.34
N ILE A 112 48.14 -16.67 84.03
CA ILE A 112 47.85 -15.86 82.88
C ILE A 112 48.44 -14.43 83.10
N HIS A 113 49.45 -14.11 82.27
CA HIS A 113 49.97 -12.74 82.22
C HIS A 113 49.09 -11.92 81.22
N ILE A 114 48.40 -10.91 81.76
CA ILE A 114 47.43 -10.07 80.99
C ILE A 114 48.00 -9.56 79.67
N ASN A 115 49.21 -9.00 79.70
CA ASN A 115 49.87 -8.44 78.55
C ASN A 115 50.21 -9.49 77.50
N VAL A 116 50.60 -10.70 77.91
CA VAL A 116 50.90 -11.80 76.97
C VAL A 116 49.63 -12.35 76.33
N CYS A 117 48.59 -12.55 77.16
CA CYS A 117 47.29 -12.94 76.67
C CYS A 117 46.75 -11.97 75.61
N LEU A 118 46.75 -10.67 75.92
CA LEU A 118 46.30 -9.63 75.01
C LEU A 118 47.09 -9.60 73.69
N MET A 119 48.42 -9.73 73.77
CA MET A 119 49.27 -9.71 72.56
C MET A 119 49.06 -10.94 71.66
N ARG A 120 48.87 -12.13 72.23
CA ARG A 120 48.59 -13.36 71.47
C ARG A 120 47.25 -13.27 70.77
N ILE A 121 46.21 -12.87 71.47
CA ILE A 121 44.92 -12.65 70.94
C ILE A 121 44.94 -11.61 69.80
N LYS A 122 45.58 -10.48 70.02
CA LYS A 122 45.74 -9.43 69.02
C LYS A 122 46.46 -9.91 67.78
N ASN A 123 47.53 -10.70 67.87
CA ASN A 123 48.24 -11.27 66.74
C ASN A 123 47.35 -12.21 65.94
N GLN A 124 46.56 -13.06 66.61
CA GLN A 124 45.63 -13.96 65.91
C GLN A 124 44.53 -13.20 65.19
N MET A 125 44.01 -12.12 65.74
CA MET A 125 43.03 -11.26 65.07
C MET A 125 43.59 -10.59 63.80
N VAL A 126 44.83 -10.10 63.82
CA VAL A 126 45.49 -9.48 62.66
C VAL A 126 45.69 -10.52 61.56
N ILE A 127 46.18 -11.71 61.88
CA ILE A 127 46.35 -12.79 60.88
C ILE A 127 45.03 -13.14 60.24
N ARG A 128 43.95 -13.24 61.00
CA ARG A 128 42.62 -13.53 60.52
C ARG A 128 42.10 -12.43 59.57
N GLN A 129 42.21 -11.13 59.97
CA GLN A 129 41.82 -9.98 59.15
C GLN A 129 42.55 -9.96 57.79
N GLN A 130 43.85 -10.30 57.78
CA GLN A 130 44.64 -10.36 56.56
C GLN A 130 44.14 -11.51 55.63
N ALA A 131 43.85 -12.69 56.19
CA ALA A 131 43.34 -13.82 55.45
C ALA A 131 41.96 -13.53 54.81
N ASP A 132 41.08 -12.89 55.58
CA ASP A 132 39.74 -12.51 55.07
C ASP A 132 39.82 -11.45 53.95
N SER A 133 40.69 -10.43 54.09
CA SER A 133 40.91 -9.42 53.04
C SER A 133 41.44 -9.98 51.73
N VAL A 134 42.39 -10.94 51.79
CA VAL A 134 42.92 -11.63 50.58
C VAL A 134 41.84 -12.47 49.93
N LYS A 135 41.01 -13.16 50.71
CA LYS A 135 39.88 -13.97 50.17
C LYS A 135 38.85 -13.10 49.50
N GLU A 136 38.52 -11.94 50.08
CA GLU A 136 37.58 -10.99 49.51
C GLU A 136 38.09 -10.39 48.19
N ALA A 137 39.36 -9.96 48.15
CA ALA A 137 40.01 -9.44 46.93
C ALA A 137 40.03 -10.50 45.80
N LEU A 138 40.32 -11.78 46.15
CA LEU A 138 40.31 -12.88 45.19
C LEU A 138 38.89 -13.14 44.61
N ASN A 139 37.88 -13.12 45.49
CA ASN A 139 36.47 -13.28 45.09
C ASN A 139 36.03 -12.14 44.20
N GLN A 140 36.41 -10.90 44.54
CA GLN A 140 36.07 -9.73 43.73
C GLN A 140 36.72 -9.81 42.34
N THR A 141 37.99 -10.14 42.25
CA THR A 141 38.68 -10.33 40.97
C THR A 141 38.06 -11.45 40.16
N HIS A 142 37.62 -12.53 40.78
CA HIS A 142 36.94 -13.64 40.08
C HIS A 142 35.56 -13.25 39.60
N ALA A 143 34.80 -12.49 40.39
CA ALA A 143 33.50 -11.95 40.01
C ALA A 143 33.61 -10.97 38.83
N GLU A 144 34.56 -10.05 38.84
CA GLU A 144 34.81 -9.11 37.73
C GLU A 144 35.18 -9.85 36.43
N LYS A 145 36.08 -10.83 36.50
CA LYS A 145 36.47 -11.64 35.34
C LYS A 145 35.29 -12.42 34.76
N THR A 146 34.42 -12.95 35.63
CA THR A 146 33.21 -13.69 35.22
C THR A 146 32.18 -12.74 34.61
N HIS A 147 32.03 -11.55 35.19
CA HIS A 147 31.13 -10.52 34.66
C HIS A 147 31.55 -10.04 33.27
N LEU A 148 32.84 -9.74 33.05
CA LEU A 148 33.35 -9.37 31.72
C LEU A 148 33.17 -10.49 30.70
N LYS A 149 33.41 -11.77 31.05
CA LYS A 149 33.15 -12.90 30.17
C LYS A 149 31.67 -13.02 29.79
N THR A 150 30.76 -12.73 30.73
CA THR A 150 29.32 -12.79 30.49
C THR A 150 28.88 -11.67 29.57
N ILE A 151 29.40 -10.44 29.76
CA ILE A 151 29.14 -9.32 28.84
C ILE A 151 29.59 -9.66 27.43
N LEU A 152 30.82 -10.13 27.24
CA LEU A 152 31.35 -10.50 25.92
C LEU A 152 30.59 -11.68 25.26
N ARG A 153 29.93 -12.52 26.02
CA ARG A 153 29.09 -13.60 25.55
C ARG A 153 27.69 -13.15 25.14
N SER A 154 27.16 -12.11 25.83
CA SER A 154 25.79 -11.59 25.58
C SER A 154 25.74 -10.54 24.47
N ILE A 155 26.88 -9.97 24.06
CA ILE A 155 26.98 -9.09 22.91
C ILE A 155 26.59 -9.89 21.65
N GLY A 156 25.67 -9.35 20.83
CA GLY A 156 25.22 -9.97 19.58
C GLY A 156 26.28 -9.97 18.47
N ASP A 157 27.38 -9.25 18.67
CA ASP A 157 28.48 -9.11 17.71
C ASP A 157 29.55 -10.18 17.89
N GLY A 158 30.17 -10.58 16.80
CA GLY A 158 31.38 -11.40 16.82
C GLY A 158 32.55 -10.56 17.30
N VAL A 159 33.27 -11.01 18.33
CA VAL A 159 34.46 -10.34 18.87
C VAL A 159 35.63 -11.28 18.82
N VAL A 160 36.74 -10.78 18.24
CA VAL A 160 38.04 -11.49 18.17
C VAL A 160 39.12 -10.53 18.63
N ALA A 161 39.95 -10.95 19.60
CA ALA A 161 41.13 -10.22 19.99
C ALA A 161 42.40 -10.99 19.57
N THR A 162 43.45 -10.23 19.26
CA THR A 162 44.74 -10.76 18.82
C THR A 162 45.89 -10.18 19.64
N ASP A 163 47.02 -10.86 19.62
CA ASP A 163 48.30 -10.31 20.00
C ASP A 163 48.88 -9.38 18.93
N ILE A 164 50.07 -8.82 19.18
CA ILE A 164 50.78 -7.92 18.28
C ILE A 164 51.16 -8.60 16.95
N ASN A 165 51.30 -9.94 16.94
CA ASN A 165 51.59 -10.74 15.75
C ASN A 165 50.32 -11.20 15.05
N LYS A 166 49.14 -10.65 15.38
CA LYS A 166 47.82 -10.98 14.87
C LYS A 166 47.38 -12.42 15.11
N LYS A 167 47.95 -13.10 16.10
CA LYS A 167 47.45 -14.41 16.52
C LYS A 167 46.28 -14.21 17.50
N ILE A 168 45.21 -14.97 17.26
CA ILE A 168 43.97 -14.88 18.03
C ILE A 168 44.26 -15.29 19.48
N THR A 169 43.96 -14.41 20.42
CA THR A 169 44.03 -14.62 21.87
C THR A 169 42.65 -14.86 22.49
N PHE A 170 41.61 -14.33 21.86
CA PHE A 170 40.23 -14.48 22.30
C PHE A 170 39.28 -14.48 21.11
N ILE A 171 38.22 -15.31 21.18
CA ILE A 171 37.10 -15.35 20.26
C ILE A 171 35.81 -15.65 21.02
N ASN A 172 34.81 -14.79 20.91
CA ASN A 172 33.53 -14.99 21.60
C ASN A 172 32.63 -16.02 20.87
N PRO A 173 31.55 -16.52 21.49
CA PRO A 173 30.69 -17.53 20.89
C PRO A 173 30.00 -17.07 19.59
N VAL A 174 29.73 -15.77 19.42
CA VAL A 174 29.14 -15.22 18.21
C VAL A 174 30.11 -15.34 17.04
N ALA A 175 31.36 -14.90 17.25
CA ALA A 175 32.42 -15.03 16.24
C ALA A 175 32.68 -16.50 15.86
N GLN A 176 32.65 -17.40 16.83
CA GLN A 176 32.77 -18.86 16.55
C GLN A 176 31.64 -19.36 15.64
N ARG A 177 30.38 -18.93 15.88
CA ARG A 177 29.23 -19.32 15.04
C ARG A 177 29.34 -18.74 13.63
N LEU A 178 29.74 -17.48 13.49
CA LEU A 178 29.82 -16.81 12.20
C LEU A 178 31.00 -17.33 11.36
N THR A 179 32.16 -17.55 11.97
CA THR A 179 33.35 -18.07 11.28
C THR A 179 33.30 -19.57 11.05
N GLY A 180 32.61 -20.31 11.92
CA GLY A 180 32.55 -21.78 11.89
C GLY A 180 33.76 -22.46 12.54
N PHE A 181 34.62 -21.73 13.32
CA PHE A 181 35.75 -22.27 14.06
C PHE A 181 35.47 -22.23 15.57
N LEU A 182 35.80 -23.30 16.27
CA LEU A 182 35.74 -23.30 17.73
C LEU A 182 36.91 -22.52 18.33
N ALA A 183 36.75 -22.04 19.56
CA ALA A 183 37.82 -21.30 20.25
C ALA A 183 39.13 -22.14 20.36
N SER A 184 39.02 -23.43 20.58
CA SER A 184 40.17 -24.35 20.64
C SER A 184 40.94 -24.48 19.32
N GLU A 185 40.25 -24.20 18.20
CA GLU A 185 40.86 -24.25 16.87
C GLU A 185 41.38 -22.88 16.41
N ALA A 186 40.74 -21.83 16.89
CA ALA A 186 41.03 -20.45 16.46
C ALA A 186 42.18 -19.81 17.26
N ILE A 187 42.23 -20.03 18.58
CA ILE A 187 43.24 -19.41 19.43
C ILE A 187 44.66 -19.88 19.04
N GLY A 188 45.57 -18.95 18.91
CA GLY A 188 46.96 -19.17 18.51
C GLY A 188 47.20 -19.16 16.99
N ASN A 189 46.15 -19.21 16.14
CA ASN A 189 46.23 -19.11 14.69
C ASN A 189 46.16 -17.64 14.26
N ALA A 190 46.66 -17.37 13.04
CA ALA A 190 46.55 -16.03 12.45
C ALA A 190 45.08 -15.69 12.17
N ILE A 191 44.70 -14.43 12.43
CA ILE A 191 43.32 -13.97 12.23
C ILE A 191 42.87 -14.11 10.77
N THR A 192 43.73 -13.93 9.80
CA THR A 192 43.51 -14.08 8.36
C THR A 192 43.16 -15.50 7.92
N ASP A 193 43.54 -16.50 8.69
CA ASP A 193 43.21 -17.91 8.43
C ASP A 193 41.77 -18.25 8.88
N ILE A 194 41.28 -17.54 9.89
CA ILE A 194 40.00 -17.76 10.53
C ILE A 194 38.92 -16.80 9.95
N LEU A 195 39.24 -15.50 9.81
CA LEU A 195 38.36 -14.50 9.22
C LEU A 195 38.71 -14.28 7.75
N LYS A 196 37.97 -14.90 6.85
CA LYS A 196 38.12 -14.70 5.40
C LYS A 196 37.16 -13.61 4.96
N LEU A 197 37.70 -12.40 4.71
CA LEU A 197 36.95 -11.23 4.33
C LEU A 197 37.18 -10.90 2.84
N ASN A 198 36.08 -10.65 2.12
CA ASN A 198 36.10 -10.20 0.74
C ASN A 198 35.20 -8.98 0.57
N HIS A 199 35.42 -8.23 -0.53
CA HIS A 199 34.47 -7.20 -0.93
C HIS A 199 33.24 -7.83 -1.60
N ALA A 200 32.04 -7.37 -1.24
CA ALA A 200 30.78 -7.87 -1.81
C ALA A 200 30.68 -7.55 -3.32
N SER A 201 31.23 -6.39 -3.74
CA SER A 201 31.20 -5.90 -5.12
C SER A 201 32.30 -6.48 -6.03
N ASN A 202 33.40 -6.99 -5.42
CA ASN A 202 34.55 -7.54 -6.17
C ASN A 202 35.14 -8.68 -5.35
N THR A 203 35.35 -9.84 -5.91
CA THR A 203 36.00 -10.99 -5.24
C THR A 203 37.46 -10.76 -4.82
N SER A 204 37.89 -9.50 -4.74
CA SER A 204 39.20 -9.12 -4.19
C SER A 204 39.20 -9.17 -2.67
N SER A 205 40.30 -9.65 -2.08
CA SER A 205 40.47 -9.65 -0.63
C SER A 205 40.46 -8.23 -0.08
N VAL A 206 39.75 -8.03 1.02
CA VAL A 206 39.74 -6.78 1.77
C VAL A 206 41.14 -6.55 2.35
N LEU A 207 41.66 -5.33 2.27
CA LEU A 207 42.84 -4.93 3.04
C LEU A 207 42.58 -5.23 4.53
N ASP A 208 43.54 -5.90 5.19
CA ASP A 208 43.39 -6.33 6.58
C ASP A 208 43.04 -5.14 7.50
N PRO A 209 41.79 -5.02 8.02
CA PRO A 209 41.36 -3.86 8.80
C PRO A 209 42.13 -3.73 10.11
N LEU A 210 42.60 -4.87 10.64
CA LEU A 210 43.37 -4.91 11.87
C LEU A 210 44.79 -4.35 11.64
N ASP A 211 45.41 -4.61 10.48
CA ASP A 211 46.67 -4.01 10.10
C ASP A 211 46.58 -2.49 10.02
N ILE A 212 45.53 -1.99 9.44
CA ILE A 212 45.31 -0.55 9.33
C ILE A 212 45.09 0.05 10.72
N ALA A 213 44.28 -0.59 11.56
CA ALA A 213 44.00 -0.10 12.92
C ALA A 213 45.27 -0.09 13.81
N MET A 214 46.04 -1.15 13.75
CA MET A 214 47.26 -1.29 14.57
C MET A 214 48.39 -0.37 14.09
N SER A 215 48.59 -0.26 12.76
CA SER A 215 49.65 0.61 12.19
C SER A 215 49.33 2.10 12.37
N GLN A 216 48.07 2.50 12.23
CA GLN A 216 47.63 3.89 12.36
C GLN A 216 47.24 4.25 13.79
N LYS A 217 47.25 3.28 14.73
CA LYS A 217 46.85 3.43 16.14
C LYS A 217 45.48 4.10 16.31
N ARG A 218 44.53 3.80 15.40
CA ARG A 218 43.15 4.34 15.41
C ARG A 218 42.12 3.29 15.09
N VAL A 219 40.88 3.54 15.48
CA VAL A 219 39.76 2.70 15.16
C VAL A 219 39.45 2.81 13.65
N VAL A 220 39.23 1.68 13.00
CA VAL A 220 38.85 1.56 11.58
C VAL A 220 37.54 0.83 11.50
N THR A 221 36.54 1.47 10.88
CA THR A 221 35.23 0.85 10.64
C THR A 221 35.07 0.62 9.13
N MET A 222 34.56 -0.56 8.77
CA MET A 222 34.18 -0.93 7.41
C MET A 222 32.74 -1.42 7.43
N SER A 223 31.87 -0.79 6.60
CA SER A 223 30.46 -1.10 6.51
C SER A 223 30.00 -1.29 5.07
N LEU A 224 28.95 -2.09 4.86
CA LEU A 224 28.17 -2.28 3.63
C LEU A 224 28.81 -3.08 2.47
N ASP A 225 30.12 -3.18 2.36
CA ASP A 225 30.78 -3.88 1.22
C ASP A 225 31.73 -5.02 1.69
N VAL A 226 31.52 -5.57 2.88
CA VAL A 226 32.36 -6.65 3.43
C VAL A 226 31.55 -7.91 3.65
N GLU A 227 32.02 -9.01 3.08
CA GLU A 227 31.48 -10.36 3.30
C GLU A 227 32.46 -11.21 4.11
N LEU A 228 31.94 -11.88 5.12
CA LEU A 228 32.63 -12.93 5.87
C LEU A 228 32.26 -14.30 5.30
N TYR A 229 33.25 -15.08 4.97
CA TYR A 229 33.09 -16.47 4.53
C TYR A 229 33.34 -17.42 5.69
N SER A 230 32.29 -18.14 6.10
CA SER A 230 32.40 -19.20 7.09
C SER A 230 33.18 -20.40 6.54
N ARG A 231 33.75 -21.23 7.43
CA ARG A 231 34.37 -22.51 7.09
C ARG A 231 33.46 -23.44 6.26
N SER A 232 32.15 -23.38 6.46
CA SER A 232 31.15 -24.14 5.69
C SER A 232 30.84 -23.57 4.32
N GLY A 233 31.43 -22.43 3.93
CA GLY A 233 31.14 -21.72 2.69
C GLY A 233 29.94 -20.78 2.76
N LYS A 234 29.29 -20.66 3.91
CA LYS A 234 28.19 -19.70 4.10
C LYS A 234 28.73 -18.27 4.11
N ARG A 235 28.05 -17.36 3.43
CA ARG A 235 28.41 -15.95 3.35
C ARG A 235 27.54 -15.13 4.29
N TYR A 236 28.16 -14.19 4.97
CA TYR A 236 27.48 -13.23 5.82
C TYR A 236 27.94 -11.84 5.44
N GLN A 237 27.01 -10.94 5.19
CA GLN A 237 27.32 -9.53 5.03
C GLN A 237 27.53 -8.93 6.43
N ILE A 238 28.69 -8.34 6.66
CA ILE A 238 29.07 -7.85 7.99
C ILE A 238 29.46 -6.38 7.97
N GLU A 239 29.14 -5.72 9.07
CA GLU A 239 29.77 -4.48 9.46
C GLU A 239 30.87 -4.81 10.47
N LEU A 240 32.07 -4.27 10.28
CA LEU A 240 33.19 -4.58 11.16
C LEU A 240 33.92 -3.33 11.62
N THR A 241 34.43 -3.41 12.86
CA THR A 241 35.25 -2.39 13.47
C THR A 241 36.50 -3.02 14.03
N ALA A 242 37.67 -2.52 13.62
CA ALA A 242 38.98 -2.91 14.13
C ALA A 242 39.54 -1.81 15.05
N SER A 243 40.00 -2.19 16.22
CA SER A 243 40.56 -1.27 17.23
C SER A 243 41.90 -1.76 17.72
N PRO A 244 42.91 -0.90 17.87
CA PRO A 244 44.15 -1.28 18.51
C PRO A 244 43.95 -1.51 20.00
N LEU A 245 44.68 -2.48 20.57
CA LEU A 245 44.65 -2.80 21.97
C LEU A 245 45.99 -2.36 22.63
N PHE A 246 45.90 -1.53 23.64
CA PHE A 246 47.08 -1.02 24.38
C PHE A 246 47.19 -1.67 25.77
N ASP A 247 48.37 -1.59 26.38
CA ASP A 247 48.59 -1.98 27.75
C ASP A 247 47.85 -1.08 28.76
N ILE A 248 47.98 -1.42 30.07
CA ILE A 248 47.30 -0.70 31.16
C ILE A 248 47.68 0.79 31.20
N GLU A 249 48.89 1.14 30.78
CA GLU A 249 49.36 2.52 30.73
C GLU A 249 49.02 3.23 29.43
N ASN A 250 48.39 2.56 28.45
CA ASN A 250 48.06 3.03 27.10
C ASN A 250 49.26 3.52 26.29
N ILE A 251 50.45 2.99 26.57
CA ILE A 251 51.72 3.37 25.92
C ILE A 251 52.07 2.38 24.81
N ASP A 252 52.08 1.09 25.14
CA ASP A 252 52.54 0.05 24.22
C ASP A 252 51.37 -0.69 23.57
N LEU A 253 51.44 -0.89 22.24
CA LEU A 253 50.49 -1.67 21.49
C LEU A 253 50.72 -3.15 21.78
N ILE A 254 49.74 -3.81 22.39
CA ILE A 254 49.79 -5.24 22.76
C ILE A 254 49.02 -6.14 21.82
N GLY A 255 48.18 -5.56 20.92
CA GLY A 255 47.39 -6.33 19.96
C GLY A 255 46.30 -5.52 19.31
N GLY A 256 45.24 -6.19 18.93
CA GLY A 256 44.06 -5.54 18.38
C GLY A 256 42.76 -6.34 18.63
N VAL A 257 41.64 -5.65 18.53
CA VAL A 257 40.31 -6.22 18.67
C VAL A 257 39.52 -5.94 17.37
N LEU A 258 38.86 -6.96 16.90
CA LEU A 258 37.96 -6.90 15.75
C LEU A 258 36.56 -7.27 16.21
N ALA A 259 35.62 -6.36 16.10
CA ALA A 259 34.20 -6.56 16.35
C ALA A 259 33.45 -6.54 15.03
N PHE A 260 32.55 -7.48 14.80
CA PHE A 260 31.77 -7.56 13.57
C PHE A 260 30.35 -8.06 13.82
N GLN A 261 29.41 -7.40 13.16
CA GLN A 261 27.98 -7.70 13.23
C GLN A 261 27.48 -8.27 11.90
N ASN A 262 26.67 -9.31 11.98
CA ASN A 262 25.97 -9.82 10.78
C ASN A 262 24.79 -8.91 10.43
N ILE A 263 24.85 -8.24 9.27
CA ILE A 263 23.82 -7.33 8.76
C ILE A 263 23.08 -7.92 7.56
N SER A 264 23.27 -9.20 7.23
CA SER A 264 22.67 -9.83 6.05
C SER A 264 21.14 -9.68 5.99
N ASP A 265 20.47 -9.87 7.13
CA ASP A 265 19.00 -9.74 7.20
C ASP A 265 18.56 -8.28 7.02
N VAL A 266 19.32 -7.34 7.58
CA VAL A 266 19.05 -5.89 7.47
C VAL A 266 19.20 -5.42 6.02
N VAL A 267 20.26 -5.84 5.34
CA VAL A 267 20.50 -5.50 3.93
C VAL A 267 19.46 -6.16 3.03
N THR A 268 19.11 -7.42 3.29
CA THR A 268 18.04 -8.11 2.55
C THR A 268 16.69 -7.39 2.74
N MET A 269 16.33 -7.03 3.96
CA MET A 269 15.13 -6.23 4.24
C MET A 269 15.16 -4.86 3.55
N ALA A 270 16.29 -4.16 3.62
CA ALA A 270 16.43 -2.85 2.96
C ALA A 270 16.25 -2.95 1.45
N ASN A 271 16.85 -3.98 0.83
CA ASN A 271 16.67 -4.25 -0.62
C ASN A 271 15.23 -4.63 -0.95
N GLN A 272 14.57 -5.45 -0.14
CA GLN A 272 13.16 -5.78 -0.31
C GLN A 272 12.27 -4.55 -0.13
N MET A 273 12.51 -3.72 0.88
CA MET A 273 11.77 -2.46 1.07
C MET A 273 11.96 -1.52 -0.11
N THR A 274 13.19 -1.38 -0.63
CA THR A 274 13.47 -0.56 -1.80
C THR A 274 12.76 -1.11 -3.04
N HIS A 275 12.74 -2.43 -3.20
CA HIS A 275 12.00 -3.08 -4.29
C HIS A 275 10.50 -2.83 -4.18
N LEU A 276 9.91 -3.05 -3.00
CA LEU A 276 8.48 -2.79 -2.74
C LEU A 276 8.11 -1.30 -2.89
N ALA A 277 9.00 -0.39 -2.51
CA ALA A 277 8.77 1.04 -2.68
C ALA A 277 8.74 1.48 -4.15
N ASN A 278 9.40 0.75 -5.07
CA ASN A 278 9.56 1.12 -6.46
C ASN A 278 8.85 0.21 -7.46
N HIS A 279 8.33 -0.95 -7.04
CA HIS A 279 7.69 -1.93 -7.91
C HIS A 279 6.30 -2.30 -7.43
N ASP A 280 5.44 -2.67 -8.36
CA ASP A 280 4.12 -3.24 -8.09
C ASP A 280 4.25 -4.71 -7.65
N HIS A 281 3.64 -5.06 -6.54
CA HIS A 281 3.80 -6.37 -5.90
C HIS A 281 3.17 -7.53 -6.70
N LEU A 282 2.15 -7.24 -7.53
CA LEU A 282 1.45 -8.25 -8.31
C LEU A 282 2.19 -8.61 -9.59
N THR A 283 2.70 -7.60 -10.30
CA THR A 283 3.30 -7.74 -11.64
C THR A 283 4.82 -7.68 -11.65
N GLY A 284 5.43 -7.14 -10.60
CA GLY A 284 6.87 -6.86 -10.55
C GLY A 284 7.30 -5.67 -11.41
N LEU A 285 6.39 -5.01 -12.12
CA LEU A 285 6.69 -3.82 -12.91
C LEU A 285 6.99 -2.61 -11.99
N PRO A 286 7.70 -1.60 -12.47
CA PRO A 286 7.79 -0.30 -11.83
C PRO A 286 6.42 0.23 -11.42
N ASN A 287 6.32 0.75 -10.19
CA ASN A 287 5.10 1.35 -9.68
C ASN A 287 5.00 2.85 -10.05
N ARG A 288 3.94 3.51 -9.60
CA ARG A 288 3.69 4.94 -9.84
C ARG A 288 4.84 5.84 -9.37
N VAL A 289 5.51 5.50 -8.26
CA VAL A 289 6.62 6.30 -7.72
C VAL A 289 7.82 6.22 -8.65
N SER A 290 8.19 5.02 -9.07
CA SER A 290 9.28 4.77 -10.00
C SER A 290 9.03 5.44 -11.36
N LEU A 291 7.80 5.30 -11.90
CA LEU A 291 7.37 5.96 -13.13
C LEU A 291 7.56 7.49 -13.05
N ASN A 292 7.02 8.12 -12.01
CA ASN A 292 7.10 9.58 -11.87
C ASN A 292 8.53 10.09 -11.78
N ASN A 293 9.41 9.39 -11.05
CA ASN A 293 10.82 9.74 -10.94
C ASN A 293 11.52 9.66 -12.30
N ARG A 294 11.26 8.59 -13.03
CA ARG A 294 11.86 8.39 -14.35
C ARG A 294 11.32 9.38 -15.38
N LEU A 295 10.00 9.59 -15.39
CA LEU A 295 9.38 10.55 -16.31
C LEU A 295 9.92 11.97 -16.09
N LYS A 296 10.12 12.42 -14.85
CA LYS A 296 10.76 13.72 -14.55
C LYS A 296 12.15 13.83 -15.13
N GLN A 297 12.94 12.76 -15.04
CA GLN A 297 14.30 12.72 -15.61
C GLN A 297 14.27 12.82 -17.15
N GLU A 298 13.41 12.03 -17.80
CA GLU A 298 13.33 11.98 -19.26
C GLU A 298 12.72 13.26 -19.85
N VAL A 299 11.73 13.86 -19.21
CA VAL A 299 11.19 15.17 -19.60
C VAL A 299 12.26 16.27 -19.49
N ALA A 300 13.07 16.26 -18.42
CA ALA A 300 14.18 17.20 -18.31
C ALA A 300 15.21 17.00 -19.42
N ARG A 301 15.49 15.75 -19.79
CA ARG A 301 16.42 15.40 -20.89
C ARG A 301 15.85 15.81 -22.25
N ALA A 302 14.58 15.54 -22.54
CA ALA A 302 13.92 15.87 -23.80
C ALA A 302 13.96 17.37 -24.14
N ARG A 303 13.96 18.25 -23.11
CA ARG A 303 14.08 19.70 -23.32
C ARG A 303 15.41 20.13 -23.95
N HIS A 304 16.43 19.30 -23.86
CA HIS A 304 17.80 19.60 -24.39
C HIS A 304 18.13 18.77 -25.62
N THR A 305 17.25 17.83 -26.00
CA THR A 305 17.42 16.98 -27.19
C THR A 305 16.22 17.21 -28.12
N ASN A 306 16.41 16.96 -29.42
CA ASN A 306 15.31 17.07 -30.39
C ASN A 306 14.46 15.79 -30.46
N HIS A 307 14.40 15.03 -29.39
CA HIS A 307 13.67 13.76 -29.31
C HIS A 307 12.41 13.93 -28.47
N PHE A 308 11.40 13.14 -28.79
CA PHE A 308 10.13 13.13 -28.06
C PHE A 308 10.18 12.11 -26.92
N VAL A 309 9.43 12.43 -25.87
CA VAL A 309 9.07 11.48 -24.81
C VAL A 309 7.57 11.33 -24.81
N ALA A 310 7.07 10.10 -24.96
CA ALA A 310 5.64 9.84 -24.99
C ALA A 310 5.19 9.02 -23.78
N VAL A 311 4.06 9.41 -23.21
CA VAL A 311 3.33 8.68 -22.17
C VAL A 311 2.12 8.04 -22.82
N LEU A 312 2.09 6.70 -22.84
CA LEU A 312 0.96 5.90 -23.26
C LEU A 312 0.28 5.34 -22.02
N MET A 313 -0.83 5.89 -21.63
CA MET A 313 -1.62 5.43 -20.47
C MET A 313 -2.81 4.65 -20.94
N PHE A 314 -3.02 3.45 -20.43
CA PHE A 314 -4.18 2.62 -20.81
C PHE A 314 -4.74 1.84 -19.64
N ASP A 315 -5.97 1.41 -19.83
CA ASP A 315 -6.79 0.69 -18.87
C ASP A 315 -7.51 -0.45 -19.61
N ILE A 316 -7.74 -1.56 -18.93
CA ILE A 316 -8.43 -2.72 -19.49
C ILE A 316 -9.93 -2.46 -19.43
N ASP A 317 -10.58 -2.43 -20.61
CA ASP A 317 -12.00 -2.15 -20.69
C ASP A 317 -12.85 -3.16 -19.92
N ASN A 318 -13.80 -2.65 -19.13
CA ASN A 318 -14.75 -3.45 -18.35
C ASN A 318 -14.07 -4.42 -17.34
N PHE A 319 -12.87 -4.12 -16.87
CA PHE A 319 -12.15 -4.99 -15.93
C PHE A 319 -12.91 -5.25 -14.63
N LYS A 320 -13.68 -4.27 -14.15
CA LYS A 320 -14.57 -4.47 -12.99
C LYS A 320 -15.59 -5.58 -13.25
N TYR A 321 -16.23 -5.60 -14.42
CA TYR A 321 -17.18 -6.66 -14.80
C TYR A 321 -16.50 -8.03 -14.88
N LEU A 322 -15.28 -8.06 -15.44
CA LEU A 322 -14.47 -9.29 -15.47
C LEU A 322 -14.20 -9.77 -14.04
N ASN A 323 -13.77 -8.88 -13.15
CA ASN A 323 -13.49 -9.16 -11.75
C ASN A 323 -14.70 -9.72 -10.99
N ASP A 324 -15.86 -9.11 -11.21
CA ASP A 324 -17.15 -9.55 -10.63
C ASP A 324 -17.59 -10.93 -11.20
N THR A 325 -17.16 -11.29 -12.42
CA THR A 325 -17.54 -12.54 -13.10
C THR A 325 -16.63 -13.71 -12.75
N ILE A 326 -15.30 -13.53 -12.79
CA ILE A 326 -14.31 -14.62 -12.63
C ILE A 326 -13.60 -14.61 -11.27
N GLY A 327 -13.81 -13.57 -10.47
CA GLY A 327 -13.18 -13.37 -9.15
C GLY A 327 -11.79 -12.74 -9.21
N HIS A 328 -11.32 -12.23 -8.06
CA HIS A 328 -10.08 -11.45 -7.96
C HIS A 328 -8.84 -12.26 -8.34
N ASP A 329 -8.70 -13.49 -7.87
CA ASP A 329 -7.50 -14.31 -8.11
C ASP A 329 -7.26 -14.55 -9.62
N ARG A 330 -8.32 -14.82 -10.37
CA ARG A 330 -8.22 -15.03 -11.81
C ARG A 330 -8.01 -13.73 -12.59
N SER A 331 -8.57 -12.65 -12.11
CA SER A 331 -8.33 -11.31 -12.67
C SER A 331 -6.88 -10.86 -12.45
N ASP A 332 -6.26 -11.26 -11.35
CA ASP A 332 -4.84 -11.04 -11.10
C ASP A 332 -3.95 -11.80 -12.11
N GLU A 333 -4.35 -13.02 -12.53
CA GLU A 333 -3.67 -13.74 -13.61
C GLU A 333 -3.77 -13.01 -14.95
N VAL A 334 -4.91 -12.38 -15.24
CA VAL A 334 -5.07 -11.53 -16.42
C VAL A 334 -4.10 -10.36 -16.38
N ILE A 335 -4.02 -9.63 -15.28
CA ILE A 335 -3.11 -8.51 -15.09
C ILE A 335 -1.65 -8.94 -15.26
N LYS A 336 -1.24 -10.06 -14.67
CA LYS A 336 0.09 -10.64 -14.86
C LYS A 336 0.38 -10.97 -16.32
N THR A 337 -0.62 -11.50 -17.03
CA THR A 337 -0.47 -11.84 -18.46
C THR A 337 -0.32 -10.58 -19.31
N VAL A 338 -1.08 -9.52 -19.01
CA VAL A 338 -0.91 -8.20 -19.66
C VAL A 338 0.50 -7.66 -19.45
N ALA A 339 0.98 -7.68 -18.20
CA ALA A 339 2.33 -7.24 -17.86
C ALA A 339 3.41 -8.02 -18.64
N ASN A 340 3.30 -9.34 -18.69
CA ASN A 340 4.24 -10.20 -19.43
C ASN A 340 4.21 -9.93 -20.94
N ARG A 341 3.02 -9.73 -21.54
CA ARG A 341 2.89 -9.38 -22.95
C ARG A 341 3.57 -8.06 -23.27
N LEU A 342 3.35 -7.04 -22.45
CA LEU A 342 4.01 -5.74 -22.58
C LEU A 342 5.54 -5.89 -22.54
N GLN A 343 6.08 -6.65 -21.60
CA GLN A 343 7.52 -6.88 -21.48
C GLN A 343 8.10 -7.63 -22.70
N THR A 344 7.29 -8.41 -23.41
CA THR A 344 7.75 -9.17 -24.59
C THR A 344 7.86 -8.30 -25.84
N ILE A 345 7.00 -7.28 -25.95
CA ILE A 345 6.94 -6.42 -27.17
C ILE A 345 7.72 -5.11 -27.02
N CYS A 346 8.00 -4.69 -25.81
CA CYS A 346 8.75 -3.47 -25.54
C CYS A 346 10.26 -3.78 -25.42
N ASP A 347 11.06 -2.89 -25.93
CA ASP A 347 12.52 -2.98 -25.82
C ASP A 347 13.03 -2.46 -24.46
N ASP A 348 14.35 -2.63 -24.22
CA ASP A 348 14.99 -2.22 -22.97
C ASP A 348 14.97 -0.68 -22.75
N THR A 349 14.64 0.11 -23.78
CA THR A 349 14.53 1.57 -23.68
C THR A 349 13.14 2.01 -23.26
N THR A 350 12.17 1.13 -23.35
CA THR A 350 10.77 1.36 -22.99
C THR A 350 10.53 1.04 -21.54
N ILE A 351 9.92 1.96 -20.80
CA ILE A 351 9.61 1.77 -19.38
C ILE A 351 8.13 1.44 -19.23
N ILE A 352 7.84 0.24 -18.76
CA ILE A 352 6.50 -0.24 -18.49
C ILE A 352 6.23 -0.13 -17.00
N SER A 353 5.10 0.44 -16.62
CA SER A 353 4.72 0.63 -15.22
C SER A 353 3.25 0.27 -15.00
N ARG A 354 2.93 -0.24 -13.82
CA ARG A 354 1.55 -0.38 -13.36
C ARG A 354 1.27 0.68 -12.31
N VAL A 355 0.25 1.50 -12.53
CA VAL A 355 -0.07 2.65 -11.68
C VAL A 355 -1.04 2.26 -10.57
N GLY A 356 -1.94 1.30 -10.84
CA GLY A 356 -2.90 0.75 -9.89
C GLY A 356 -4.05 0.05 -10.60
N GLY A 357 -4.71 -0.91 -9.95
CA GLY A 357 -5.85 -1.62 -10.54
C GLY A 357 -5.52 -2.26 -11.89
N ASP A 358 -6.20 -1.86 -12.92
CA ASP A 358 -6.06 -2.26 -14.32
C ASP A 358 -5.35 -1.20 -15.20
N GLU A 359 -4.77 -0.16 -14.56
CA GLU A 359 -4.08 0.94 -15.24
C GLU A 359 -2.59 0.66 -15.42
N PHE A 360 -2.13 0.76 -16.67
CA PHE A 360 -0.74 0.64 -17.07
C PHE A 360 -0.26 1.91 -17.77
N VAL A 361 1.02 2.19 -17.64
CA VAL A 361 1.68 3.28 -18.36
C VAL A 361 2.93 2.75 -19.04
N VAL A 362 3.04 3.04 -20.31
CA VAL A 362 4.25 2.80 -21.11
C VAL A 362 4.89 4.15 -21.43
N LEU A 363 6.13 4.31 -21.00
CA LEU A 363 6.92 5.50 -21.27
C LEU A 363 7.91 5.19 -22.39
N LEU A 364 7.73 5.83 -23.52
CA LEU A 364 8.64 5.77 -24.64
C LEU A 364 9.62 6.95 -24.57
N VAL A 365 10.91 6.66 -24.64
CA VAL A 365 11.98 7.68 -24.62
C VAL A 365 12.71 7.74 -25.95
N ASP A 366 13.29 8.90 -26.24
CA ASP A 366 14.09 9.14 -27.44
C ASP A 366 13.34 8.84 -28.78
N CYS A 367 12.02 9.06 -28.83
CA CYS A 367 11.22 8.88 -30.05
C CYS A 367 11.58 9.93 -31.10
N ALA A 368 11.73 9.49 -32.35
CA ALA A 368 12.09 10.38 -33.47
C ALA A 368 10.85 11.04 -34.13
N SER A 369 9.67 10.42 -34.06
CA SER A 369 8.45 10.93 -34.69
C SER A 369 7.17 10.44 -34.02
N HIS A 370 6.05 11.13 -34.28
CA HIS A 370 4.70 10.70 -33.88
C HIS A 370 4.31 9.35 -34.50
N GLU A 371 4.73 9.08 -35.73
CA GLU A 371 4.47 7.81 -36.41
C GLU A 371 5.11 6.61 -35.69
N GLN A 372 6.29 6.80 -35.13
CA GLN A 372 6.94 5.77 -34.31
C GLN A 372 6.13 5.48 -33.04
N ILE A 373 5.61 6.52 -32.38
CA ILE A 373 4.77 6.38 -31.18
C ILE A 373 3.48 5.66 -31.52
N ASP A 374 2.81 6.05 -32.62
CA ASP A 374 1.58 5.41 -33.08
C ASP A 374 1.78 3.93 -33.42
N LYS A 375 2.91 3.61 -34.07
CA LYS A 375 3.26 2.22 -34.38
C LYS A 375 3.42 1.38 -33.10
N VAL A 376 4.09 1.87 -32.08
CA VAL A 376 4.25 1.16 -30.81
C VAL A 376 2.89 1.03 -30.11
N ALA A 377 2.09 2.09 -30.08
CA ALA A 377 0.73 2.04 -29.54
C ALA A 377 -0.12 0.96 -30.22
N SER A 378 -0.07 0.92 -31.57
CA SER A 378 -0.78 -0.09 -32.36
C SER A 378 -0.30 -1.52 -32.08
N GLN A 379 1.00 -1.73 -31.91
CA GLN A 379 1.59 -3.02 -31.56
C GLN A 379 1.13 -3.50 -30.17
N ILE A 380 1.12 -2.60 -29.17
CA ILE A 380 0.60 -2.88 -27.84
C ILE A 380 -0.89 -3.28 -27.95
N PHE A 381 -1.66 -2.53 -28.73
CA PHE A 381 -3.06 -2.77 -28.93
C PHE A 381 -3.35 -4.14 -29.53
N GLU A 382 -2.64 -4.50 -30.58
CA GLU A 382 -2.76 -5.81 -31.25
C GLU A 382 -2.40 -6.96 -30.30
N GLU A 383 -1.33 -6.83 -29.54
CA GLU A 383 -0.86 -7.89 -28.62
C GLU A 383 -1.83 -8.11 -27.46
N ILE A 384 -2.32 -7.02 -26.85
CA ILE A 384 -3.28 -7.12 -25.76
C ILE A 384 -4.62 -7.68 -26.22
N SER A 385 -5.05 -7.38 -27.44
CA SER A 385 -6.29 -7.89 -28.02
C SER A 385 -6.27 -9.38 -28.35
N LYS A 386 -5.10 -10.04 -28.32
CA LYS A 386 -5.01 -11.49 -28.50
C LYS A 386 -5.71 -12.22 -27.36
N PRO A 387 -6.38 -13.33 -27.62
CA PRO A 387 -7.08 -14.08 -26.58
C PRO A 387 -6.17 -14.47 -25.40
N PHE A 388 -6.74 -14.43 -24.20
CA PHE A 388 -6.12 -14.88 -22.95
C PHE A 388 -6.67 -16.24 -22.58
N ASN A 389 -5.83 -17.12 -22.09
CA ASN A 389 -6.24 -18.38 -21.49
C ASN A 389 -6.10 -18.24 -19.97
N VAL A 390 -7.23 -18.27 -19.25
CA VAL A 390 -7.26 -18.25 -17.80
C VAL A 390 -8.05 -19.47 -17.34
N SER A 391 -7.41 -20.39 -16.64
CA SER A 391 -8.05 -21.60 -16.09
C SER A 391 -8.91 -22.39 -17.10
N GLU A 392 -8.41 -22.66 -18.31
CA GLU A 392 -9.06 -23.39 -19.41
C GLU A 392 -10.14 -22.59 -20.20
N GLU A 393 -10.50 -21.41 -19.78
CA GLU A 393 -11.40 -20.53 -20.53
C GLU A 393 -10.64 -19.49 -21.33
N ARG A 394 -11.23 -19.11 -22.48
CA ARG A 394 -10.61 -18.16 -23.41
C ARG A 394 -11.32 -16.82 -23.38
N TYR A 395 -10.63 -15.79 -22.92
CA TYR A 395 -11.14 -14.42 -22.82
C TYR A 395 -10.50 -13.53 -23.88
N ARG A 396 -11.25 -12.55 -24.37
CA ARG A 396 -10.73 -11.48 -25.21
C ARG A 396 -10.93 -10.16 -24.47
N LEU A 397 -9.86 -9.42 -24.30
CA LEU A 397 -9.89 -8.12 -23.65
C LEU A 397 -9.74 -7.01 -24.70
N THR A 398 -10.33 -5.89 -24.40
CA THR A 398 -10.09 -4.62 -25.10
C THR A 398 -9.49 -3.63 -24.11
N MET A 399 -8.87 -2.59 -24.61
CA MET A 399 -8.30 -1.53 -23.79
C MET A 399 -8.56 -0.16 -24.40
N SER A 400 -8.59 0.85 -23.56
CA SER A 400 -8.65 2.24 -23.96
C SER A 400 -7.32 2.90 -23.62
N MET A 401 -6.67 3.55 -24.59
CA MET A 401 -5.34 4.14 -24.44
C MET A 401 -5.37 5.64 -24.77
N GLY A 402 -4.73 6.44 -23.93
CA GLY A 402 -4.44 7.85 -24.18
C GLY A 402 -2.95 8.10 -24.30
N ILE A 403 -2.57 8.96 -25.21
CA ILE A 403 -1.18 9.27 -25.55
C ILE A 403 -0.93 10.77 -25.40
N SER A 404 0.12 11.13 -24.68
CA SER A 404 0.62 12.50 -24.59
C SER A 404 2.13 12.57 -24.86
N ILE A 405 2.60 13.66 -25.43
CA ILE A 405 3.96 13.79 -25.97
C ILE A 405 4.63 15.06 -25.43
N CYS A 406 5.83 14.91 -24.90
CA CYS A 406 6.74 16.01 -24.59
C CYS A 406 7.66 16.29 -25.79
N PRO A 407 7.90 17.54 -26.20
CA PRO A 407 7.38 18.78 -25.61
C PRO A 407 6.03 19.26 -26.20
N SER A 408 5.45 18.55 -27.18
CA SER A 408 4.28 19.01 -27.96
C SER A 408 3.07 19.31 -27.08
N ASP A 409 2.71 18.42 -26.17
CA ASP A 409 1.48 18.51 -25.38
C ASP A 409 1.71 19.07 -23.99
N ALA A 410 2.89 18.80 -23.40
CA ALA A 410 3.26 19.31 -22.09
C ALA A 410 4.78 19.31 -21.87
N ASN A 411 5.19 20.12 -20.88
CA ASN A 411 6.59 20.25 -20.47
C ASN A 411 6.84 19.75 -19.04
N THR A 412 5.85 19.22 -18.35
CA THR A 412 5.98 18.65 -17.01
C THR A 412 5.50 17.20 -16.97
N ALA A 413 6.06 16.40 -16.09
CA ALA A 413 5.66 15.01 -15.91
C ALA A 413 4.18 14.87 -15.50
N ASP A 414 3.74 15.72 -14.59
CA ASP A 414 2.37 15.69 -14.06
C ASP A 414 1.34 16.07 -15.14
N ASP A 415 1.65 17.04 -15.99
CA ASP A 415 0.79 17.44 -17.11
C ASP A 415 0.73 16.34 -18.17
N LEU A 416 1.84 15.68 -18.48
CA LEU A 416 1.86 14.58 -19.46
C LEU A 416 0.97 13.42 -18.99
N ILE A 417 1.07 13.00 -17.75
CA ILE A 417 0.19 11.95 -17.21
C ILE A 417 -1.26 12.39 -17.27
N ARG A 418 -1.58 13.62 -16.85
CA ARG A 418 -2.94 14.17 -16.88
C ARG A 418 -3.50 14.26 -18.32
N HIS A 419 -2.67 14.64 -19.28
CA HIS A 419 -3.07 14.74 -20.70
C HIS A 419 -3.30 13.35 -21.31
N ALA A 420 -2.46 12.37 -21.00
CA ALA A 420 -2.67 10.99 -21.42
C ALA A 420 -3.97 10.42 -20.80
N ASP A 421 -4.23 10.66 -19.52
CA ASP A 421 -5.47 10.26 -18.86
C ASP A 421 -6.71 10.91 -19.53
N THR A 422 -6.63 12.20 -19.83
CA THR A 422 -7.66 12.95 -20.55
C THR A 422 -7.97 12.30 -21.92
N ALA A 423 -6.95 11.94 -22.68
CA ALA A 423 -7.10 11.28 -23.97
C ALA A 423 -7.68 9.86 -23.82
N MET A 424 -7.26 9.10 -22.84
CA MET A 424 -7.78 7.78 -22.51
C MET A 424 -9.28 7.84 -22.13
N PHE A 425 -9.66 8.82 -21.31
CA PHE A 425 -11.06 9.01 -20.93
C PHE A 425 -11.96 9.33 -22.13
N LYS A 426 -11.47 10.09 -23.11
CA LYS A 426 -12.21 10.31 -24.38
C LYS A 426 -12.46 9.00 -25.08
N VAL A 427 -11.44 8.16 -25.25
CA VAL A 427 -11.59 6.83 -25.87
C VAL A 427 -12.64 6.00 -25.16
N LYS A 428 -12.58 5.93 -23.81
CA LYS A 428 -13.61 5.24 -23.00
C LYS A 428 -15.01 5.77 -23.26
N SER A 429 -15.14 7.07 -23.49
CA SER A 429 -16.43 7.71 -23.73
C SER A 429 -16.98 7.53 -25.15
N GLU A 430 -16.14 7.27 -26.14
CA GLU A 430 -16.51 7.16 -27.56
C GLU A 430 -16.71 5.72 -28.04
N GLY A 431 -16.68 4.73 -27.13
CA GLY A 431 -16.96 3.33 -27.50
C GLY A 431 -15.88 2.37 -27.07
N ARG A 432 -14.82 2.83 -26.43
CA ARG A 432 -13.66 2.02 -25.97
C ARG A 432 -12.89 1.38 -27.12
N ASN A 433 -11.99 0.43 -26.78
CA ASN A 433 -11.24 -0.37 -27.75
C ASN A 433 -10.53 0.45 -28.84
N ALA A 434 -9.86 1.53 -28.44
CA ALA A 434 -9.12 2.44 -29.31
C ALA A 434 -8.00 3.16 -28.57
N HIS A 435 -7.18 3.91 -29.30
CA HIS A 435 -6.24 4.85 -28.72
C HIS A 435 -6.45 6.25 -29.30
N ALA A 436 -6.06 7.27 -28.55
CA ALA A 436 -6.12 8.67 -28.98
C ALA A 436 -4.93 9.46 -28.47
N PHE A 437 -4.44 10.35 -29.32
CA PHE A 437 -3.46 11.37 -28.92
C PHE A 437 -4.19 12.53 -28.22
N TYR A 438 -3.55 13.08 -27.21
CA TYR A 438 -4.01 14.30 -26.60
C TYR A 438 -4.00 15.47 -27.60
N ASN A 439 -5.00 16.32 -27.46
CA ASN A 439 -4.99 17.67 -28.06
C ASN A 439 -5.73 18.62 -27.09
N GLU A 440 -5.48 19.91 -27.19
CA GLU A 440 -6.06 20.91 -26.27
C GLU A 440 -7.59 20.94 -26.30
N THR A 441 -8.21 20.65 -27.45
CA THR A 441 -9.66 20.63 -27.60
C THR A 441 -10.34 19.57 -26.74
N LEU A 442 -9.63 18.46 -26.42
CA LEU A 442 -10.13 17.38 -25.56
C LEU A 442 -10.37 17.82 -24.12
N SER A 443 -9.48 18.64 -23.58
CA SER A 443 -9.65 19.17 -22.23
C SER A 443 -10.87 20.08 -22.15
N ASP A 444 -11.11 20.87 -23.18
CA ASP A 444 -12.25 21.79 -23.23
C ASP A 444 -13.57 21.01 -23.42
N GLU A 445 -13.58 20.00 -24.29
CA GLU A 445 -14.73 19.10 -24.47
C GLU A 445 -15.11 18.36 -23.16
N LEU A 446 -14.14 17.89 -22.42
CA LEU A 446 -14.39 17.24 -21.11
C LEU A 446 -14.94 18.22 -20.08
N ARG A 447 -14.36 19.41 -19.99
CA ARG A 447 -14.86 20.46 -19.09
C ARG A 447 -16.29 20.85 -19.44
N GLU A 448 -16.56 21.04 -20.73
CA GLU A 448 -17.90 21.35 -21.21
C GLU A 448 -18.88 20.25 -20.83
N ARG A 449 -18.51 18.98 -21.03
CA ARG A 449 -19.35 17.82 -20.68
C ARG A 449 -19.68 17.77 -19.19
N VAL A 450 -18.69 17.93 -18.30
CA VAL A 450 -18.90 17.95 -16.84
C VAL A 450 -19.81 19.13 -16.45
N ASN A 451 -19.62 20.28 -17.08
CA ASN A 451 -20.49 21.44 -16.84
C ASN A 451 -21.91 21.21 -17.29
N ILE A 452 -22.11 20.57 -18.47
CA ILE A 452 -23.43 20.19 -18.98
C ILE A 452 -24.09 19.16 -18.07
N GLU A 453 -23.39 18.15 -17.60
CA GLU A 453 -23.92 17.13 -16.70
C GLU A 453 -24.42 17.77 -15.38
N ARG A 454 -23.61 18.63 -14.77
CA ARG A 454 -24.01 19.36 -13.56
C ARG A 454 -25.22 20.25 -13.77
N LEU A 455 -25.22 20.99 -14.89
CA LEU A 455 -26.34 21.84 -15.27
C LEU A 455 -27.61 21.04 -15.51
N LEU A 456 -27.50 19.91 -16.17
CA LEU A 456 -28.63 19.02 -16.47
C LEU A 456 -29.24 18.48 -15.17
N HIS A 457 -28.43 18.01 -14.23
CA HIS A 457 -28.90 17.62 -12.90
C HIS A 457 -29.69 18.75 -12.24
N GLN A 458 -29.10 19.93 -12.16
CA GLN A 458 -29.78 21.08 -11.55
C GLN A 458 -31.11 21.40 -12.23
N ARG A 459 -31.17 21.44 -13.57
CA ARG A 459 -32.39 21.77 -14.31
C ARG A 459 -33.46 20.69 -14.20
N LEU A 460 -33.08 19.43 -14.08
CA LEU A 460 -34.01 18.33 -13.83
C LEU A 460 -34.59 18.42 -12.41
N ASP A 461 -33.78 18.69 -11.40
CA ASP A 461 -34.24 18.84 -10.02
C ASP A 461 -35.19 20.04 -9.86
N GLU A 462 -34.88 21.15 -10.52
CA GLU A 462 -35.71 22.36 -10.55
C GLU A 462 -36.96 22.22 -11.46
N ASN A 463 -37.11 21.10 -12.20
CA ASN A 463 -38.11 20.93 -13.26
C ASN A 463 -38.10 22.10 -14.28
N ALA A 464 -36.92 22.61 -14.59
CA ALA A 464 -36.69 23.81 -15.38
C ALA A 464 -36.33 23.57 -16.86
N LEU A 465 -36.58 22.36 -17.36
CA LEU A 465 -36.45 22.07 -18.80
C LEU A 465 -37.46 22.89 -19.61
N VAL A 466 -37.02 23.36 -20.77
CA VAL A 466 -37.88 24.11 -21.73
C VAL A 466 -38.10 23.22 -22.92
N ILE A 467 -39.37 23.24 -23.44
CA ILE A 467 -39.77 22.52 -24.64
C ILE A 467 -40.06 23.53 -25.73
N HIS A 468 -39.40 23.37 -26.86
CA HIS A 468 -39.76 24.03 -28.09
C HIS A 468 -40.57 23.10 -28.96
N TYR A 469 -41.47 23.63 -29.71
CA TYR A 469 -42.38 22.90 -30.58
C TYR A 469 -42.10 23.24 -32.03
N GLN A 470 -41.91 22.22 -32.88
CA GLN A 470 -41.76 22.39 -34.33
C GLN A 470 -42.98 21.84 -35.05
N PRO A 471 -43.67 22.64 -35.87
CA PRO A 471 -44.88 22.18 -36.55
C PRO A 471 -44.54 21.19 -37.69
N LYS A 472 -45.38 20.15 -37.77
CA LYS A 472 -45.48 19.22 -38.90
C LYS A 472 -46.55 19.70 -39.83
N TYR A 473 -46.28 19.71 -41.12
CA TYR A 473 -47.16 20.25 -42.15
C TYR A 473 -47.65 19.15 -43.08
N SER A 474 -48.92 19.25 -43.49
CA SER A 474 -49.37 18.58 -44.70
C SER A 474 -48.76 19.27 -45.93
N ILE A 475 -47.90 18.58 -46.67
CA ILE A 475 -47.23 19.11 -47.87
C ILE A 475 -48.25 19.52 -48.91
N VAL A 476 -49.36 18.74 -49.07
CA VAL A 476 -50.41 18.96 -50.04
C VAL A 476 -51.38 20.09 -49.63
N LYS A 477 -51.77 20.14 -48.33
CA LYS A 477 -52.78 21.10 -47.84
C LYS A 477 -52.23 22.39 -47.33
N GLY A 478 -50.93 22.43 -47.01
CA GLY A 478 -50.26 23.55 -46.36
C GLY A 478 -50.73 23.88 -44.93
N THR A 479 -51.36 22.91 -44.25
CA THR A 479 -51.91 23.04 -42.91
C THR A 479 -51.04 22.30 -41.88
N ILE A 480 -51.02 22.79 -40.64
CA ILE A 480 -50.34 22.12 -39.54
C ILE A 480 -51.11 20.86 -39.15
N THR A 481 -50.44 19.73 -39.03
CA THR A 481 -51.02 18.43 -38.69
C THR A 481 -50.67 17.97 -37.29
N GLY A 482 -49.66 18.54 -36.68
CA GLY A 482 -49.15 18.24 -35.35
C GLY A 482 -47.89 19.05 -35.04
N VAL A 483 -47.29 18.79 -33.93
CA VAL A 483 -46.00 19.42 -33.53
C VAL A 483 -45.07 18.35 -32.98
N GLU A 484 -43.78 18.55 -33.15
CA GLU A 484 -42.73 17.78 -32.45
C GLU A 484 -42.20 18.55 -31.25
N ALA A 485 -42.13 17.91 -30.11
CA ALA A 485 -41.59 18.45 -28.85
C ALA A 485 -40.08 18.25 -28.79
N LEU A 486 -39.36 19.31 -28.83
CA LEU A 486 -37.90 19.33 -28.85
C LEU A 486 -37.37 19.98 -27.58
N VAL A 487 -36.77 19.17 -26.68
CA VAL A 487 -36.22 19.65 -25.42
C VAL A 487 -35.10 20.65 -25.65
N ARG A 488 -35.03 21.67 -24.80
CA ARG A 488 -33.97 22.68 -24.78
C ARG A 488 -33.41 22.81 -23.37
N LEU A 489 -32.10 22.90 -23.28
CA LEU A 489 -31.40 23.13 -22.03
C LEU A 489 -30.92 24.59 -22.03
N ILE A 490 -31.27 25.35 -20.99
CA ILE A 490 -30.85 26.73 -20.84
C ILE A 490 -29.66 26.79 -19.92
N GLY A 491 -28.56 27.34 -20.43
CA GLY A 491 -27.32 27.58 -19.67
C GLY A 491 -27.46 28.69 -18.63
N HIS A 492 -26.40 28.92 -17.86
CA HIS A 492 -26.36 29.95 -16.82
C HIS A 492 -26.50 31.38 -17.39
N GLU A 493 -25.95 31.60 -18.58
CA GLU A 493 -26.02 32.90 -19.27
C GLU A 493 -27.27 33.02 -20.18
N LYS A 494 -28.27 32.20 -19.93
CA LYS A 494 -29.51 32.12 -20.74
C LYS A 494 -29.31 31.68 -22.20
N GLN A 495 -28.13 31.19 -22.58
CA GLN A 495 -27.89 30.60 -23.90
C GLN A 495 -28.58 29.23 -24.00
N LEU A 496 -29.03 28.90 -25.20
CA LEU A 496 -29.57 27.57 -25.51
C LEU A 496 -28.44 26.62 -25.82
N ILE A 497 -28.40 25.52 -25.09
CA ILE A 497 -27.47 24.41 -25.35
C ILE A 497 -28.14 23.46 -26.32
N PRO A 498 -27.46 23.11 -27.44
CA PRO A 498 -28.03 22.20 -28.47
C PRO A 498 -28.30 20.81 -27.88
N PRO A 499 -29.40 20.13 -28.32
CA PRO A 499 -29.75 18.79 -27.87
C PRO A 499 -28.62 17.78 -27.99
N ASP A 500 -27.89 17.79 -29.10
CA ASP A 500 -26.77 16.88 -29.39
C ASP A 500 -25.68 16.91 -28.29
N LYS A 501 -25.48 18.05 -27.66
CA LYS A 501 -24.49 18.22 -26.58
C LYS A 501 -24.93 17.63 -25.24
N PHE A 502 -26.22 17.72 -24.88
CA PHE A 502 -26.66 17.31 -23.56
C PHE A 502 -27.40 15.95 -23.55
N ILE A 503 -28.01 15.55 -24.64
CA ILE A 503 -28.68 14.23 -24.73
C ILE A 503 -27.66 13.11 -24.59
N SER A 504 -26.51 13.18 -25.28
CA SER A 504 -25.44 12.22 -25.16
C SER A 504 -24.85 12.15 -23.74
N VAL A 505 -24.84 13.30 -23.02
CA VAL A 505 -24.44 13.35 -21.61
C VAL A 505 -25.50 12.68 -20.74
N ALA A 506 -26.80 12.97 -20.97
CA ALA A 506 -27.92 12.39 -20.23
C ALA A 506 -27.95 10.84 -20.35
N GLU A 507 -27.68 10.32 -21.55
CA GLU A 507 -27.63 8.86 -21.79
C GLU A 507 -26.50 8.19 -20.98
N LYS A 508 -25.30 8.80 -20.96
CA LYS A 508 -24.12 8.26 -20.27
C LYS A 508 -24.19 8.40 -18.74
N SER A 509 -24.94 9.37 -18.24
CA SER A 509 -25.11 9.64 -16.79
C SER A 509 -26.40 9.06 -16.19
N ASN A 510 -27.15 8.24 -16.94
CA ASN A 510 -28.45 7.70 -16.55
C ASN A 510 -29.54 8.75 -16.27
N LEU A 511 -29.34 10.01 -16.68
CA LEU A 511 -30.33 11.08 -16.52
C LEU A 511 -31.39 11.06 -17.61
N ILE A 512 -31.20 10.30 -18.67
CA ILE A 512 -32.10 10.23 -19.83
C ILE A 512 -33.49 9.78 -19.44
N GLN A 513 -33.65 8.91 -18.44
CA GLN A 513 -34.98 8.48 -17.98
C GLN A 513 -35.76 9.63 -17.36
N LEU A 514 -35.15 10.34 -16.41
CA LEU A 514 -35.76 11.48 -15.73
C LEU A 514 -36.04 12.64 -16.71
N LEU A 515 -35.10 12.87 -17.66
CA LEU A 515 -35.28 13.85 -18.73
C LEU A 515 -36.48 13.50 -19.56
N GLY A 516 -36.61 12.26 -20.07
CA GLY A 516 -37.72 11.85 -20.91
C GLY A 516 -39.05 11.87 -20.17
N GLU A 517 -39.12 11.51 -18.90
CA GLU A 517 -40.33 11.63 -18.08
C GLU A 517 -40.79 13.09 -17.99
N GLN A 518 -39.87 14.04 -17.76
CA GLN A 518 -40.21 15.45 -17.67
C GLN A 518 -40.63 16.01 -19.03
N VAL A 519 -39.97 15.62 -20.13
CA VAL A 519 -40.36 16.02 -21.49
C VAL A 519 -41.76 15.53 -21.79
N LEU A 520 -42.05 14.25 -21.54
CA LEU A 520 -43.36 13.65 -21.76
C LEU A 520 -44.45 14.38 -20.93
N ALA A 521 -44.21 14.60 -19.64
CA ALA A 521 -45.11 15.29 -18.75
C ALA A 521 -45.44 16.73 -19.22
N LYS A 522 -44.39 17.50 -19.59
CA LYS A 522 -44.56 18.88 -20.10
C LYS A 522 -45.27 18.91 -21.45
N SER A 523 -44.99 17.98 -22.35
CA SER A 523 -45.64 17.85 -23.64
C SER A 523 -47.13 17.52 -23.48
N CYS A 524 -47.47 16.56 -22.59
CA CYS A 524 -48.86 16.25 -22.32
C CYS A 524 -49.60 17.43 -21.65
N LEU A 525 -48.95 18.14 -20.73
CA LEU A 525 -49.52 19.35 -20.13
C LEU A 525 -49.82 20.43 -21.17
N GLN A 526 -48.94 20.62 -22.14
CA GLN A 526 -49.16 21.59 -23.22
C GLN A 526 -50.31 21.16 -24.16
N VAL A 527 -50.36 19.89 -24.52
CA VAL A 527 -51.52 19.35 -25.30
C VAL A 527 -52.83 19.56 -24.54
N LYS A 528 -52.85 19.34 -23.24
CA LYS A 528 -54.02 19.61 -22.41
C LYS A 528 -54.44 21.05 -22.44
N LYS A 529 -53.49 22.00 -22.34
CA LYS A 529 -53.77 23.46 -22.44
C LYS A 529 -54.39 23.78 -23.81
N TRP A 530 -53.87 23.23 -24.90
CA TRP A 530 -54.44 23.46 -26.25
C TRP A 530 -55.83 22.85 -26.37
N LEU A 531 -56.07 21.66 -25.85
CA LEU A 531 -57.38 21.04 -25.82
C LEU A 531 -58.42 21.85 -25.04
N ASP A 532 -58.03 22.40 -23.87
CA ASP A 532 -58.88 23.22 -23.04
C ASP A 532 -59.24 24.57 -23.75
N ASN A 533 -58.37 25.03 -24.65
CA ASN A 533 -58.60 26.17 -25.55
C ASN A 533 -59.34 25.79 -26.87
N GLY A 534 -59.79 24.53 -26.99
CA GLY A 534 -60.49 24.08 -28.20
C GLY A 534 -59.60 23.62 -29.35
N VAL A 535 -58.29 23.67 -29.17
CA VAL A 535 -57.31 23.32 -30.25
C VAL A 535 -56.93 21.83 -30.18
N LYS A 536 -57.20 21.09 -31.25
CA LYS A 536 -56.86 19.66 -31.37
C LYS A 536 -55.49 19.51 -32.02
N MET A 537 -54.44 19.69 -31.25
CA MET A 537 -53.05 19.61 -31.72
C MET A 537 -52.35 18.40 -31.08
N GLY A 538 -51.93 17.42 -31.89
CA GLY A 538 -51.12 16.28 -31.43
C GLY A 538 -49.65 16.65 -31.25
N VAL A 539 -48.97 15.97 -30.33
CA VAL A 539 -47.54 16.17 -30.06
C VAL A 539 -46.76 14.87 -30.29
N ALA A 540 -45.65 14.97 -30.99
CA ALA A 540 -44.66 13.93 -31.12
C ALA A 540 -43.53 14.14 -30.07
N VAL A 541 -43.07 13.05 -29.45
CA VAL A 541 -42.02 13.03 -28.43
C VAL A 541 -40.97 11.98 -28.76
N ASN A 542 -39.71 12.40 -28.79
CA ASN A 542 -38.56 11.53 -29.00
C ASN A 542 -38.28 10.65 -27.77
N ILE A 543 -38.08 9.35 -27.97
CA ILE A 543 -37.85 8.36 -26.93
C ILE A 543 -36.49 7.72 -27.11
N GLY A 544 -35.62 7.86 -26.09
CA GLY A 544 -34.29 7.25 -26.09
C GLY A 544 -34.32 5.73 -25.93
N ALA A 545 -33.28 5.06 -26.41
CA ALA A 545 -33.17 3.59 -26.40
C ALA A 545 -33.28 2.97 -25.00
N SER A 546 -32.62 3.52 -24.02
CA SER A 546 -32.64 3.05 -22.62
C SER A 546 -34.01 3.23 -21.97
N GLN A 547 -34.73 4.29 -22.34
CA GLN A 547 -36.06 4.60 -21.86
C GLN A 547 -37.10 3.63 -22.48
N PHE A 548 -37.05 3.42 -23.79
CA PHE A 548 -37.94 2.49 -24.53
C PHE A 548 -37.81 1.06 -24.00
N ASN A 549 -36.61 0.61 -23.69
CA ASN A 549 -36.33 -0.73 -23.19
C ASN A 549 -36.50 -0.88 -21.66
N SER A 550 -36.88 0.19 -20.94
CA SER A 550 -37.04 0.14 -19.48
C SER A 550 -38.27 -0.66 -19.05
N PRO A 551 -38.18 -1.45 -17.98
CA PRO A 551 -39.35 -2.10 -17.40
C PRO A 551 -40.41 -1.07 -16.97
N GLY A 552 -41.66 -1.21 -17.39
CA GLY A 552 -42.75 -0.31 -16.98
C GLY A 552 -42.96 0.89 -17.92
N PHE A 553 -42.22 1.04 -19.01
CA PHE A 553 -42.38 2.15 -19.97
C PHE A 553 -43.82 2.34 -20.46
N VAL A 554 -44.49 1.29 -20.89
CA VAL A 554 -45.92 1.32 -21.31
C VAL A 554 -46.81 1.85 -20.17
N THR A 555 -46.57 1.43 -18.93
CA THR A 555 -47.33 1.89 -17.77
C THR A 555 -47.09 3.37 -17.50
N LEU A 556 -45.83 3.84 -17.66
CA LEU A 556 -45.48 5.26 -17.53
C LEU A 556 -46.29 6.12 -18.55
N ILE A 557 -46.36 5.68 -19.80
CA ILE A 557 -47.13 6.37 -20.86
C ILE A 557 -48.62 6.42 -20.46
N ALA A 558 -49.20 5.27 -20.11
CA ALA A 558 -50.59 5.18 -19.71
C ALA A 558 -50.95 6.12 -18.54
N ASN A 559 -50.15 6.05 -17.47
CA ASN A 559 -50.34 6.88 -16.28
C ASN A 559 -50.19 8.40 -16.59
N THR A 560 -49.25 8.76 -17.48
CA THR A 560 -49.06 10.16 -17.88
C THR A 560 -50.22 10.69 -18.68
N LEU A 561 -50.71 9.92 -19.63
CA LEU A 561 -51.91 10.29 -20.43
C LEU A 561 -53.14 10.45 -19.52
N GLU A 562 -53.37 9.52 -18.60
CA GLU A 562 -54.46 9.57 -17.63
C GLU A 562 -54.33 10.80 -16.71
N LYS A 563 -53.16 11.02 -16.12
CA LYS A 563 -52.86 12.13 -15.20
C LYS A 563 -53.21 13.50 -15.81
N TYR A 564 -52.86 13.69 -17.08
CA TYR A 564 -53.09 15.00 -17.77
C TYR A 564 -54.37 15.03 -18.59
N GLY A 565 -55.12 13.91 -18.69
CA GLY A 565 -56.37 13.84 -19.45
C GLY A 565 -56.17 14.04 -20.94
N VAL A 566 -55.07 13.52 -21.50
CA VAL A 566 -54.73 13.64 -22.92
C VAL A 566 -55.25 12.40 -23.68
N PRO A 567 -56.05 12.55 -24.73
CA PRO A 567 -56.45 11.41 -25.56
C PRO A 567 -55.22 10.72 -26.20
N PRO A 568 -55.09 9.38 -26.13
CA PRO A 568 -53.87 8.70 -26.54
C PRO A 568 -53.46 8.96 -28.00
N HIS A 569 -54.39 9.13 -28.91
CA HIS A 569 -54.13 9.42 -30.34
C HIS A 569 -53.53 10.83 -30.59
N MET A 570 -53.44 11.68 -29.55
CA MET A 570 -52.78 12.96 -29.63
C MET A 570 -51.31 12.90 -29.23
N LEU A 571 -50.81 11.75 -28.71
CA LEU A 571 -49.44 11.49 -28.45
C LEU A 571 -48.84 10.61 -29.55
N GLU A 572 -47.76 11.04 -30.12
CA GLU A 572 -46.92 10.29 -31.04
C GLU A 572 -45.56 10.04 -30.35
N LEU A 573 -45.08 8.80 -30.39
CA LEU A 573 -43.78 8.44 -29.83
C LEU A 573 -42.81 8.12 -30.98
N GLU A 574 -41.72 8.85 -31.05
CA GLU A 574 -40.70 8.69 -32.08
C GLU A 574 -39.53 7.86 -31.53
N ILE A 575 -39.21 6.76 -32.17
CA ILE A 575 -38.27 5.75 -31.73
C ILE A 575 -37.24 5.55 -32.84
N THR A 576 -35.95 5.72 -32.55
CA THR A 576 -34.88 5.52 -33.52
C THR A 576 -34.64 4.04 -33.83
N GLU A 577 -34.13 3.75 -35.02
CA GLU A 577 -33.80 2.38 -35.47
C GLU A 577 -32.86 1.64 -34.50
N SER A 578 -31.84 2.33 -33.97
CA SER A 578 -30.87 1.78 -33.02
C SER A 578 -31.50 1.31 -31.70
N SER A 579 -32.60 1.93 -31.28
CA SER A 579 -33.33 1.58 -30.06
C SER A 579 -34.00 0.20 -30.14
N LEU A 580 -34.32 -0.26 -31.34
CA LEU A 580 -35.01 -1.52 -31.58
C LEU A 580 -34.08 -2.73 -31.61
N LEU A 581 -32.82 -2.54 -32.00
CA LEU A 581 -31.86 -3.62 -32.21
C LEU A 581 -31.35 -4.25 -30.90
N GLN A 582 -31.45 -3.58 -29.77
CA GLN A 582 -31.00 -4.10 -28.47
C GLN A 582 -31.79 -5.33 -28.01
N ASN A 583 -33.13 -5.36 -28.27
CA ASN A 583 -33.98 -6.51 -27.93
C ASN A 583 -35.24 -6.55 -28.81
N VAL A 584 -35.12 -7.13 -29.99
CA VAL A 584 -36.18 -7.18 -31.03
C VAL A 584 -37.49 -7.76 -30.52
N VAL A 585 -37.46 -8.83 -29.71
CA VAL A 585 -38.65 -9.51 -29.21
C VAL A 585 -39.41 -8.61 -28.22
N ASN A 586 -38.69 -7.94 -27.34
CA ASN A 586 -39.30 -7.03 -26.36
C ASN A 586 -39.85 -5.77 -27.07
N ALA A 587 -39.08 -5.23 -28.02
CA ALA A 587 -39.50 -4.06 -28.81
C ALA A 587 -40.84 -4.28 -29.50
N SER A 588 -41.06 -5.43 -30.15
CA SER A 588 -42.33 -5.76 -30.81
C SER A 588 -43.51 -5.79 -29.82
N LYS A 589 -43.32 -6.35 -28.63
CA LYS A 589 -44.34 -6.37 -27.57
C LYS A 589 -44.66 -4.96 -27.06
N THR A 590 -43.63 -4.13 -26.80
CA THR A 590 -43.78 -2.76 -26.34
C THR A 590 -44.54 -1.91 -27.36
N ILE A 591 -44.17 -1.95 -28.64
CA ILE A 591 -44.87 -1.23 -29.72
C ILE A 591 -46.32 -1.65 -29.79
N SER A 592 -46.61 -2.96 -29.79
CA SER A 592 -47.97 -3.48 -29.82
C SER A 592 -48.81 -3.01 -28.64
N ALA A 593 -48.24 -2.97 -27.44
CA ALA A 593 -48.92 -2.50 -26.23
C ALA A 593 -49.21 -0.98 -26.29
N LEU A 594 -48.25 -0.16 -26.76
CA LEU A 594 -48.45 1.28 -26.96
C LEU A 594 -49.57 1.59 -27.95
N ARG A 595 -49.61 0.86 -29.08
CA ARG A 595 -50.69 0.99 -30.07
C ARG A 595 -52.03 0.53 -29.52
N ALA A 596 -52.07 -0.51 -28.70
CA ALA A 596 -53.29 -0.95 -28.00
C ALA A 596 -53.84 0.13 -27.03
N LEU A 597 -52.99 0.98 -26.45
CA LEU A 597 -53.39 2.19 -25.70
C LEU A 597 -53.97 3.28 -26.61
N GLY A 598 -53.78 3.21 -27.95
CA GLY A 598 -54.19 4.23 -28.92
C GLY A 598 -53.13 5.31 -29.19
N VAL A 599 -51.89 5.13 -28.75
CA VAL A 599 -50.75 6.01 -29.01
C VAL A 599 -50.18 5.72 -30.40
N THR A 600 -49.82 6.76 -31.17
CA THR A 600 -49.16 6.63 -32.47
C THR A 600 -47.67 6.34 -32.25
N VAL A 601 -47.13 5.36 -32.96
CA VAL A 601 -45.68 5.01 -32.87
C VAL A 601 -45.01 5.24 -34.21
N ALA A 602 -43.96 6.10 -34.22
CA ALA A 602 -43.19 6.46 -35.39
C ALA A 602 -41.78 5.84 -35.33
N LEU A 603 -41.29 5.38 -36.46
CA LEU A 603 -39.87 5.04 -36.64
C LEU A 603 -39.11 6.26 -37.13
N ASP A 604 -38.11 6.68 -36.37
CA ASP A 604 -37.31 7.87 -36.66
C ASP A 604 -35.92 7.53 -37.21
N ASP A 605 -35.25 8.50 -37.85
CA ASP A 605 -33.92 8.43 -38.45
C ASP A 605 -33.75 7.26 -39.46
N PHE A 606 -34.79 6.90 -40.16
CA PHE A 606 -34.74 5.74 -41.05
C PHE A 606 -33.72 5.88 -42.17
N GLY A 607 -32.84 4.88 -42.29
CA GLY A 607 -31.84 4.75 -43.34
C GLY A 607 -30.45 5.23 -42.99
N THR A 608 -30.24 5.75 -41.78
CA THR A 608 -28.90 6.16 -41.29
C THR A 608 -28.10 5.00 -40.66
N GLY A 609 -28.76 3.84 -40.38
CA GLY A 609 -28.20 2.65 -39.77
C GLY A 609 -28.18 1.40 -40.64
N TYR A 610 -27.94 0.25 -40.05
CA TYR A 610 -28.03 -1.08 -40.69
C TYR A 610 -29.48 -1.53 -40.79
N SER A 611 -30.29 -0.85 -41.64
CA SER A 611 -31.71 -1.19 -41.84
C SER A 611 -31.88 -2.58 -42.45
N SER A 612 -32.16 -3.56 -41.60
CA SER A 612 -32.68 -4.83 -42.11
C SER A 612 -34.16 -4.68 -42.39
N LEU A 613 -34.53 -4.62 -43.65
CA LEU A 613 -35.95 -4.62 -44.12
C LEU A 613 -36.78 -5.72 -43.45
N SER A 614 -36.14 -6.78 -42.95
CA SER A 614 -36.81 -7.86 -42.22
C SER A 614 -37.42 -7.42 -40.89
N TYR A 615 -36.83 -6.42 -40.23
CA TYR A 615 -37.36 -5.91 -38.94
C TYR A 615 -38.54 -4.97 -39.14
N LEU A 616 -38.54 -4.13 -40.17
CA LEU A 616 -39.67 -3.27 -40.51
C LEU A 616 -40.96 -4.07 -40.71
N LYS A 617 -40.86 -5.25 -41.31
CA LYS A 617 -42.01 -6.18 -41.48
C LYS A 617 -42.50 -6.74 -40.13
N SER A 618 -41.64 -6.84 -39.14
CA SER A 618 -41.95 -7.46 -37.85
C SER A 618 -42.56 -6.49 -36.84
N PHE A 619 -42.42 -5.18 -37.07
CA PHE A 619 -42.91 -4.14 -36.17
C PHE A 619 -44.11 -3.42 -36.79
N ASN A 620 -45.17 -3.24 -36.02
CA ASN A 620 -46.37 -2.54 -36.44
C ASN A 620 -46.26 -1.05 -36.14
N PHE A 621 -45.49 -0.28 -36.93
CA PHE A 621 -45.45 1.18 -36.85
C PHE A 621 -46.67 1.81 -37.53
N ASP A 622 -46.94 3.08 -37.18
CA ASP A 622 -47.98 3.88 -37.80
C ASP A 622 -47.38 4.89 -38.79
N LEU A 623 -46.09 5.24 -38.58
CA LEU A 623 -45.44 6.32 -39.29
C LEU A 623 -43.95 6.05 -39.45
N LEU A 624 -43.40 6.50 -40.58
CA LEU A 624 -41.99 6.47 -40.92
C LEU A 624 -41.49 7.89 -41.17
N LYS A 625 -40.43 8.32 -40.40
CA LYS A 625 -39.78 9.61 -40.64
C LYS A 625 -38.52 9.39 -41.47
N ILE A 626 -38.36 10.20 -42.50
CA ILE A 626 -37.19 10.16 -43.39
C ILE A 626 -36.22 11.25 -42.90
N ASP A 627 -35.01 10.80 -42.54
CA ASP A 627 -33.97 11.69 -42.06
C ASP A 627 -33.58 12.77 -43.10
N LYS A 628 -33.19 13.93 -42.58
CA LYS A 628 -32.77 15.10 -43.38
C LYS A 628 -31.62 14.80 -44.36
N ALA A 629 -30.76 13.81 -44.09
CA ALA A 629 -29.68 13.42 -44.99
C ALA A 629 -30.18 12.99 -46.39
N PHE A 630 -31.35 12.38 -46.43
CA PHE A 630 -31.95 11.98 -47.71
C PHE A 630 -32.68 13.14 -48.44
N ILE A 631 -33.09 14.16 -47.69
CA ILE A 631 -33.82 15.31 -48.22
C ILE A 631 -32.87 16.42 -48.71
N ARG A 632 -31.70 16.57 -48.07
CA ARG A 632 -30.74 17.64 -48.33
C ARG A 632 -30.37 17.75 -49.81
N ASP A 633 -30.04 16.64 -50.45
CA ASP A 633 -29.42 16.60 -51.77
C ASP A 633 -30.41 16.13 -52.87
N ILE A 634 -31.72 16.02 -52.58
CA ILE A 634 -32.70 15.43 -53.50
C ILE A 634 -32.86 16.20 -54.84
N CYS A 635 -32.59 17.50 -54.79
CA CYS A 635 -32.73 18.35 -56.00
C CYS A 635 -31.55 18.16 -56.98
N GLU A 636 -30.38 17.80 -56.52
CA GLU A 636 -29.17 17.73 -57.32
C GLU A 636 -28.72 16.28 -57.60
N ASN A 637 -29.08 15.35 -56.71
CA ASN A 637 -28.57 13.97 -56.73
C ASN A 637 -29.66 12.98 -57.13
N LYS A 638 -29.61 12.47 -58.39
CA LYS A 638 -30.53 11.47 -58.91
C LYS A 638 -30.58 10.18 -58.07
N LYS A 639 -29.46 9.80 -57.45
CA LYS A 639 -29.43 8.62 -56.58
C LYS A 639 -30.24 8.85 -55.30
N ALA A 640 -30.11 10.05 -54.69
CA ALA A 640 -30.89 10.43 -53.51
C ALA A 640 -32.39 10.39 -53.81
N PHE A 641 -32.80 10.94 -54.94
CA PHE A 641 -34.20 10.88 -55.41
C PHE A 641 -34.70 9.44 -55.61
N SER A 642 -33.88 8.56 -56.20
CA SER A 642 -34.24 7.16 -56.43
C SER A 642 -34.38 6.41 -55.10
N ILE A 643 -33.51 6.66 -54.11
CA ILE A 643 -33.58 6.09 -52.77
C ILE A 643 -34.87 6.54 -52.08
N LEU A 644 -35.16 7.84 -52.10
CA LEU A 644 -36.38 8.40 -51.53
C LEU A 644 -37.62 7.79 -52.10
N THR A 645 -37.67 7.58 -53.46
CA THR A 645 -38.73 6.93 -54.14
C THR A 645 -38.91 5.47 -53.69
N ALA A 646 -37.82 4.75 -53.50
CA ALA A 646 -37.85 3.38 -52.99
C ALA A 646 -38.39 3.32 -51.54
N ILE A 647 -37.94 4.24 -50.67
CA ILE A 647 -38.42 4.34 -49.26
C ILE A 647 -39.92 4.62 -49.26
N LYS A 648 -40.38 5.55 -50.10
CA LYS A 648 -41.82 5.87 -50.23
C LYS A 648 -42.64 4.66 -50.67
N THR A 649 -42.22 3.97 -51.70
CA THR A 649 -42.91 2.79 -52.20
C THR A 649 -42.97 1.67 -51.12
N MET A 650 -41.93 1.51 -50.38
CA MET A 650 -41.89 0.58 -49.28
C MET A 650 -42.85 0.99 -48.15
N ALA A 651 -42.87 2.26 -47.74
CA ALA A 651 -43.78 2.76 -46.71
C ALA A 651 -45.27 2.54 -47.15
N GLU A 652 -45.62 2.83 -48.39
CA GLU A 652 -46.92 2.57 -48.90
C GLU A 652 -47.29 1.07 -48.87
N SER A 653 -46.35 0.20 -49.23
CA SER A 653 -46.54 -1.26 -49.18
C SER A 653 -46.79 -1.80 -47.80
N LEU A 654 -46.28 -1.11 -46.80
CA LEU A 654 -46.42 -1.46 -45.39
C LEU A 654 -47.55 -0.67 -44.69
N ASN A 655 -48.33 0.14 -45.43
CA ASN A 655 -49.37 1.03 -44.91
C ASN A 655 -48.85 2.03 -43.82
N LEU A 656 -47.62 2.50 -43.98
CA LEU A 656 -47.01 3.50 -43.09
C LEU A 656 -47.22 4.90 -43.66
N ARG A 657 -47.63 5.84 -42.81
CA ARG A 657 -47.62 7.27 -43.14
C ARG A 657 -46.17 7.76 -43.21
N LEU A 658 -45.90 8.72 -44.08
CA LEU A 658 -44.55 9.20 -44.31
C LEU A 658 -44.42 10.65 -43.90
N VAL A 659 -43.39 10.97 -43.13
CA VAL A 659 -42.96 12.32 -42.77
C VAL A 659 -41.55 12.56 -43.30
N SER A 660 -41.35 13.64 -44.05
CA SER A 660 -40.04 14.04 -44.56
C SER A 660 -39.44 15.15 -43.68
N GLU A 661 -38.21 14.94 -43.18
CA GLU A 661 -37.57 15.90 -42.29
C GLU A 661 -36.56 16.77 -43.04
N GLY A 662 -36.22 17.91 -42.39
CA GLY A 662 -35.16 18.80 -42.87
C GLY A 662 -35.48 19.49 -44.19
N ILE A 663 -36.74 19.83 -44.44
CA ILE A 663 -37.13 20.62 -45.63
C ILE A 663 -36.71 22.07 -45.42
N GLU A 664 -35.72 22.54 -46.21
CA GLU A 664 -35.16 23.87 -46.08
C GLU A 664 -35.47 24.76 -47.28
N THR A 665 -35.75 24.17 -48.44
CA THR A 665 -35.97 24.94 -49.69
C THR A 665 -37.32 24.63 -50.32
N ARG A 666 -37.84 25.60 -51.07
CA ARG A 666 -39.06 25.42 -51.82
C ARG A 666 -38.96 24.32 -52.88
N GLN A 667 -37.79 24.18 -53.50
CA GLN A 667 -37.56 23.11 -54.50
C GLN A 667 -37.65 21.71 -53.86
N GLN A 668 -37.12 21.52 -52.65
CA GLN A 668 -37.29 20.25 -51.93
C GLN A 668 -38.76 19.97 -51.67
N GLN A 669 -39.53 20.95 -51.23
CA GLN A 669 -40.96 20.80 -50.99
C GLN A 669 -41.71 20.37 -52.30
N GLU A 670 -41.45 21.03 -53.43
CA GLU A 670 -42.07 20.72 -54.70
C GLU A 670 -41.75 19.29 -55.18
N MET A 671 -40.51 18.83 -54.96
CA MET A 671 -40.17 17.44 -55.31
C MET A 671 -40.84 16.43 -54.38
N LEU A 672 -41.00 16.71 -53.10
CA LEU A 672 -41.73 15.86 -52.16
C LEU A 672 -43.21 15.85 -52.45
N GLU A 673 -43.81 16.97 -52.92
CA GLU A 673 -45.16 17.05 -53.36
C GLU A 673 -45.40 16.20 -54.65
N ALA A 674 -44.46 16.27 -55.61
CA ALA A 674 -44.49 15.43 -56.81
C ALA A 674 -44.40 13.93 -56.50
N LEU A 675 -43.66 13.56 -55.48
CA LEU A 675 -43.59 12.20 -54.93
C LEU A 675 -44.82 11.83 -54.09
N LYS A 676 -45.79 12.75 -53.87
CA LYS A 676 -46.97 12.56 -53.02
C LYS A 676 -46.63 12.19 -51.58
N CYS A 677 -45.57 12.79 -51.02
CA CYS A 677 -45.29 12.71 -49.59
C CYS A 677 -46.38 13.48 -48.84
N GLU A 678 -46.93 12.86 -47.76
CA GLU A 678 -48.09 13.43 -47.07
C GLU A 678 -47.73 14.57 -46.12
N GLN A 679 -46.68 14.38 -45.36
CA GLN A 679 -46.28 15.30 -44.32
C GLN A 679 -44.80 15.66 -44.42
N GLY A 680 -44.47 16.85 -43.95
CA GLY A 680 -43.09 17.34 -43.92
C GLY A 680 -42.84 18.29 -42.77
N GLN A 681 -41.59 18.37 -42.37
CA GLN A 681 -41.09 19.22 -41.31
C GLN A 681 -39.75 19.82 -41.73
N GLY A 682 -39.50 21.07 -41.37
CA GLY A 682 -38.21 21.72 -41.66
C GLY A 682 -38.21 23.21 -41.51
N TYR A 683 -37.04 23.82 -41.66
CA TYR A 683 -36.83 25.26 -41.47
C TYR A 683 -37.49 26.13 -42.54
N LEU A 684 -37.83 25.56 -43.66
CA LEU A 684 -38.65 26.25 -44.68
C LEU A 684 -39.99 26.71 -44.07
N PHE A 685 -40.60 25.90 -43.23
CA PHE A 685 -41.91 26.17 -42.65
C PHE A 685 -41.76 26.95 -41.32
N CYS A 686 -41.08 26.36 -40.38
CA CYS A 686 -40.86 26.97 -39.08
C CYS A 686 -39.65 26.32 -38.35
N ARG A 687 -38.87 27.15 -37.65
CA ARG A 687 -37.91 26.64 -36.66
C ARG A 687 -38.65 26.25 -35.39
N PRO A 688 -38.07 25.41 -34.54
CA PRO A 688 -38.64 25.07 -33.22
C PRO A 688 -38.80 26.35 -32.36
N LEU A 689 -40.00 26.59 -31.86
CA LEU A 689 -40.36 27.77 -31.06
C LEU A 689 -40.94 27.38 -29.68
N PRO A 690 -40.82 28.20 -28.67
CA PRO A 690 -41.63 28.10 -27.44
C PRO A 690 -43.12 28.11 -27.76
N SER A 691 -43.96 27.48 -26.93
CA SER A 691 -45.41 27.40 -27.15
C SER A 691 -46.06 28.76 -27.43
N ASP A 692 -45.71 29.77 -26.64
CA ASP A 692 -46.31 31.13 -26.74
C ASP A 692 -45.98 31.78 -28.10
N GLU A 693 -44.73 31.62 -28.57
CA GLU A 693 -44.30 32.16 -29.86
C GLU A 693 -44.93 31.39 -31.03
N LEU A 694 -45.09 30.07 -30.87
CA LEU A 694 -45.75 29.23 -31.85
C LEU A 694 -47.22 29.62 -32.01
N GLU A 695 -47.94 29.79 -30.92
CA GLU A 695 -49.33 30.23 -30.89
C GLU A 695 -49.50 31.63 -31.51
N ALA A 696 -48.59 32.55 -31.17
CA ALA A 696 -48.59 33.90 -31.77
C ALA A 696 -48.32 33.90 -33.28
N ARG A 697 -47.50 32.97 -33.78
CA ARG A 697 -47.15 32.85 -35.20
C ARG A 697 -48.24 32.22 -36.05
N PHE A 698 -49.08 31.35 -35.46
CA PHE A 698 -50.15 30.67 -36.16
C PHE A 698 -51.52 30.88 -35.49
N PRO A 699 -51.99 32.14 -35.39
CA PRO A 699 -53.22 32.46 -34.68
C PRO A 699 -54.46 31.81 -35.24
N THR A 700 -54.50 31.54 -36.55
CA THR A 700 -55.59 30.85 -37.22
C THR A 700 -55.73 29.37 -36.81
N VAL A 701 -54.73 28.78 -36.21
CA VAL A 701 -54.74 27.40 -35.72
C VAL A 701 -55.01 27.36 -34.21
N PHE A 702 -54.52 28.32 -33.46
CA PHE A 702 -54.53 28.29 -31.99
C PHE A 702 -55.61 29.22 -31.38
N ASN A 703 -56.23 30.12 -32.15
CA ASN A 703 -57.29 31.07 -31.67
C ASN A 703 -58.62 30.86 -32.36
N SER A 704 -58.86 29.71 -33.01
CA SER A 704 -60.11 29.42 -33.71
C SER A 704 -61.16 28.70 -32.87
#